data_8cb38328078c6f173794519485558ac9
#
_entry.id   8cb38328078c6f173794519485558ac9
#
_cell.length_a   1.000
_cell.length_b   1.000
_cell.length_c   1.000
_cell.angle_alpha   90.00
_cell.angle_beta   90.00
_cell.angle_gamma   90.00
#
_symmetry.space_group_name_H-M   'P 1'
#
loop_
_entity.id
_entity.type
_entity.pdbx_description
1 polymer ?
#
loop_
_entity_poly.entity_id
_entity_poly.type
_entity_poly.pdbx_seq_one_letter_code
_entity_poly.pdbx_strand_id
1 'polypeptide(L)'
;MVIAPTGSGKTETAVIPIFTRVANSKKQDKIKVLYVTPLRALNRDVFKRIIKYAENEGLRIEVRHGDTTQSMRRKINLSPPDILITTPETIIILLTQAGMLKALDELEWIILDEVHELLGNERGAQLSLSLERLQANTKYTITRVGLSATVGNIAEAAKFVVGTKRKCRIIEDHSIRKYDVEVRYIEGTITDVVDFVIEYVTKNYPSSPVLLFTNTRGESEYIASVLKERSSIAIELHHGSLSQQVREETEETLRGGKPGIVVCTSSLELGLDIGSVELVIHYGSPRQVSKLMQRIGRSRHTRGSSAKGLIVTNNPDDEIEALAILERVKEKSIEDQIVHDGALDVLAHHLVGMTMQFGNVTLDFALKMVRQAYSFRNITVEDLLAVLDVLHNASIIYLDKEEMMFTKKGRSFRYYFENLSTIPDILKFKVFDTASKKIIGSLDQRFVGDNGEQGSVFVLRGMQWRILNVDDKSLKVNVEPIQSAGINVPYWEGENIPVDYTTATKVGMVRTKTVVTSFTNKVIDNLKLDVIPDGKNIVVESQRVRNTIIIHSCFGTRINSTLAMLLSSMLAAKSGYLVDSRSDAYRIMLSSNGRLSEKSVLDVIVDDYNLQEIVQASLAGTHNVNWRTWCVAKKFGIVGREAVYDRKSARFLYEKYSKTALSKEALRELFHDKYDLQNTIQVLEKIRSGQVKITWIEVDIFSKLAEPILDHTTKYYASPVNIDKGILDLVKARLLKTRHRLVCVRCGKWEKVVETNQINEIPSCPYCKSRQISATFYSDYDLPKIVQKKIGGKKITAEENHKFTRAWKVSSLLANFGKTALVVMSGYGVGADTAARILRNMVGEDELYKQIYEAERQYVTTRGFWD
;
A
#
# COMPACT_ATOMS: atom_id res chain seq x y z
N MET A 1 14.25 27.96 8.92
CA MET A 1 13.18 26.93 8.92
C MET A 1 12.32 27.14 10.15
N VAL A 2 11.00 27.15 10.01
CA VAL A 2 10.03 27.28 11.10
C VAL A 2 9.33 25.94 11.29
N ILE A 3 9.39 25.42 12.50
CA ILE A 3 8.77 24.16 12.90
C ILE A 3 7.78 24.45 14.01
N ALA A 4 6.51 24.18 13.75
CA ALA A 4 5.45 24.43 14.72
C ALA A 4 4.21 23.56 14.39
N PRO A 5 3.36 23.24 15.38
CA PRO A 5 2.13 22.49 15.16
C PRO A 5 1.21 23.10 14.11
N THR A 6 0.29 22.30 13.54
CA THR A 6 -0.76 22.84 12.66
C THR A 6 -1.64 23.85 13.40
N GLY A 7 -2.04 24.94 12.74
CA GLY A 7 -2.85 26.01 13.37
C GLY A 7 -2.08 26.99 14.27
N SER A 8 -0.75 26.92 14.33
CA SER A 8 0.10 27.80 15.14
C SER A 8 0.39 29.19 14.51
N GLY A 9 0.00 29.44 13.28
CA GLY A 9 0.31 30.70 12.55
C GLY A 9 1.64 30.66 11.80
N LYS A 10 2.14 29.46 11.43
CA LYS A 10 3.39 29.31 10.63
C LYS A 10 3.40 30.12 9.37
N THR A 11 2.29 30.08 8.60
CA THR A 11 2.14 30.80 7.33
C THR A 11 2.28 32.29 7.54
N GLU A 12 1.56 32.86 8.49
CA GLU A 12 1.57 34.28 8.83
C GLU A 12 2.95 34.72 9.31
N THR A 13 3.63 33.89 10.10
CA THR A 13 5.00 34.16 10.59
C THR A 13 6.00 34.34 9.45
N ALA A 14 5.84 33.60 8.34
CA ALA A 14 6.69 33.75 7.17
C ALA A 14 6.23 34.87 6.24
N VAL A 15 4.93 34.96 5.98
CA VAL A 15 4.35 35.80 4.93
C VAL A 15 4.40 37.29 5.32
N ILE A 16 3.98 37.66 6.55
CA ILE A 16 3.89 39.06 6.96
C ILE A 16 5.22 39.79 6.80
N PRO A 17 6.35 39.36 7.38
CA PRO A 17 7.62 40.11 7.26
C PRO A 17 8.17 40.13 5.84
N ILE A 18 7.92 39.07 5.03
CA ILE A 18 8.38 39.03 3.64
C ILE A 18 7.56 40.02 2.79
N PHE A 19 6.24 40.04 2.93
CA PHE A 19 5.37 40.93 2.15
C PHE A 19 5.66 42.40 2.44
N THR A 20 5.79 42.75 3.73
CA THR A 20 6.19 44.13 4.12
C THR A 20 7.55 44.53 3.51
N ARG A 21 8.50 43.58 3.45
CA ARG A 21 9.82 43.86 2.86
C ARG A 21 9.76 44.04 1.34
N VAL A 22 8.96 43.21 0.66
CA VAL A 22 8.75 43.30 -0.79
C VAL A 22 7.98 44.57 -1.17
N ALA A 23 6.99 45.00 -0.38
CA ALA A 23 6.24 46.22 -0.58
C ALA A 23 7.12 47.47 -0.57
N ASN A 24 8.16 47.47 0.27
CA ASN A 24 9.16 48.56 0.37
C ASN A 24 10.19 48.54 -0.78
N SER A 25 10.21 47.51 -1.64
CA SER A 25 11.09 47.43 -2.81
C SER A 25 10.44 48.11 -4.03
N LYS A 26 11.27 48.52 -5.02
CA LYS A 26 10.74 49.13 -6.25
C LYS A 26 9.79 48.17 -6.96
N LYS A 27 8.59 48.66 -7.30
CA LYS A 27 7.60 47.89 -8.09
C LYS A 27 8.14 47.67 -9.51
N GLN A 28 8.25 46.43 -9.92
CA GLN A 28 8.59 46.01 -11.28
C GLN A 28 7.68 44.82 -11.63
N ASP A 29 7.46 44.56 -12.92
CA ASP A 29 6.72 43.36 -13.39
C ASP A 29 7.60 42.10 -13.26
N LYS A 30 7.97 41.76 -12.02
CA LYS A 30 8.85 40.65 -11.64
C LYS A 30 8.27 39.88 -10.45
N ILE A 31 8.51 38.59 -10.45
CA ILE A 31 8.14 37.72 -9.33
C ILE A 31 9.25 37.79 -8.26
N LYS A 32 8.91 38.38 -7.12
CA LYS A 32 9.84 38.52 -5.97
C LYS A 32 9.75 37.38 -4.98
N VAL A 33 8.54 36.79 -4.85
CA VAL A 33 8.26 35.71 -3.91
C VAL A 33 7.64 34.52 -4.62
N LEU A 34 8.20 33.34 -4.38
CA LEU A 34 7.61 32.07 -4.81
C LEU A 34 7.15 31.30 -3.57
N TYR A 35 5.85 31.02 -3.48
CA TYR A 35 5.26 30.22 -2.43
C TYR A 35 4.93 28.82 -2.97
N VAL A 36 5.58 27.78 -2.43
CA VAL A 36 5.50 26.41 -2.95
C VAL A 36 4.77 25.53 -1.95
N THR A 37 3.69 24.90 -2.38
CA THR A 37 2.96 23.91 -1.58
C THR A 37 3.00 22.54 -2.22
N PRO A 38 2.90 21.44 -1.43
CA PRO A 38 2.94 20.08 -1.97
C PRO A 38 1.67 19.68 -2.74
N LEU A 39 0.52 20.33 -2.49
CA LEU A 39 -0.77 19.95 -3.07
C LEU A 39 -1.52 21.14 -3.68
N ARG A 40 -2.24 20.89 -4.80
CA ARG A 40 -3.07 21.90 -5.47
C ARG A 40 -4.21 22.44 -4.61
N ALA A 41 -4.82 21.59 -3.78
CA ALA A 41 -5.87 21.98 -2.85
C ALA A 41 -5.36 23.00 -1.82
N LEU A 42 -4.14 22.80 -1.32
CA LEU A 42 -3.47 23.74 -0.40
C LEU A 42 -3.21 25.10 -1.05
N ASN A 43 -2.90 25.15 -2.34
CA ASN A 43 -2.69 26.43 -3.04
C ASN A 43 -3.92 27.35 -2.94
N ARG A 44 -5.12 26.80 -3.12
CA ARG A 44 -6.37 27.57 -3.03
C ARG A 44 -6.65 28.04 -1.61
N ASP A 45 -6.38 27.21 -0.64
CA ASP A 45 -6.60 27.54 0.77
C ASP A 45 -5.60 28.60 1.26
N VAL A 46 -4.31 28.40 0.98
CA VAL A 46 -3.25 29.38 1.27
C VAL A 46 -3.56 30.71 0.60
N PHE A 47 -3.96 30.72 -0.69
CA PHE A 47 -4.32 31.92 -1.41
C PHE A 47 -5.43 32.72 -0.70
N LYS A 48 -6.53 32.06 -0.31
CA LYS A 48 -7.64 32.69 0.42
C LYS A 48 -7.19 33.32 1.75
N ARG A 49 -6.23 32.68 2.43
CA ARG A 49 -5.70 33.18 3.71
C ARG A 49 -4.78 34.36 3.56
N ILE A 50 -3.87 34.32 2.58
CA ILE A 50 -2.79 35.32 2.48
C ILE A 50 -3.10 36.49 1.54
N ILE A 51 -4.13 36.39 0.70
CA ILE A 51 -4.49 37.44 -0.25
C ILE A 51 -4.74 38.78 0.46
N LYS A 52 -5.42 38.78 1.58
CA LYS A 52 -5.68 40.00 2.36
C LYS A 52 -4.40 40.71 2.82
N TYR A 53 -3.38 39.93 3.22
CA TYR A 53 -2.07 40.51 3.60
C TYR A 53 -1.35 41.09 2.40
N ALA A 54 -1.42 40.45 1.23
CA ALA A 54 -0.83 41.00 0.01
C ALA A 54 -1.53 42.28 -0.46
N GLU A 55 -2.86 42.30 -0.48
CA GLU A 55 -3.66 43.47 -0.88
C GLU A 55 -3.44 44.66 0.04
N ASN A 56 -3.36 44.43 1.37
CA ASN A 56 -3.06 45.48 2.34
C ASN A 56 -1.70 46.16 2.10
N GLU A 57 -0.72 45.43 1.60
CA GLU A 57 0.62 45.93 1.24
C GLU A 57 0.69 46.41 -0.24
N GLY A 58 -0.44 46.36 -0.98
CA GLY A 58 -0.52 46.74 -2.38
C GLY A 58 0.27 45.83 -3.34
N LEU A 59 0.46 44.52 -2.94
CA LEU A 59 1.14 43.52 -3.73
C LEU A 59 0.15 42.67 -4.54
N ARG A 60 0.55 42.30 -5.75
CA ARG A 60 -0.22 41.41 -6.62
C ARG A 60 0.16 39.95 -6.31
N ILE A 61 -0.84 39.09 -6.07
CA ILE A 61 -0.68 37.68 -5.80
C ILE A 61 -1.52 36.85 -6.78
N GLU A 62 -0.94 35.81 -7.35
CA GLU A 62 -1.60 34.90 -8.27
C GLU A 62 -1.24 33.45 -7.97
N VAL A 63 -2.09 32.52 -8.44
CA VAL A 63 -1.88 31.07 -8.28
C VAL A 63 -1.67 30.42 -9.64
N ARG A 64 -0.61 29.63 -9.76
CA ARG A 64 -0.34 28.85 -10.96
C ARG A 64 -0.01 27.41 -10.63
N HIS A 65 -0.87 26.48 -11.06
CA HIS A 65 -0.69 25.03 -10.94
C HIS A 65 -1.24 24.32 -12.19
N GLY A 66 -1.24 23.00 -12.20
CA GLY A 66 -1.67 22.22 -13.36
C GLY A 66 -3.06 22.54 -13.88
N ASP A 67 -4.00 22.89 -12.99
CA ASP A 67 -5.41 23.17 -13.34
C ASP A 67 -5.68 24.66 -13.70
N THR A 68 -4.66 25.52 -13.63
CA THR A 68 -4.80 26.95 -14.01
C THR A 68 -5.16 27.05 -15.50
N THR A 69 -6.22 27.81 -15.82
CA THR A 69 -6.71 27.97 -17.19
C THR A 69 -5.68 28.61 -18.10
N GLN A 70 -5.77 28.37 -19.40
CA GLN A 70 -4.84 28.98 -20.38
C GLN A 70 -4.92 30.51 -20.40
N SER A 71 -6.11 31.09 -20.21
CA SER A 71 -6.29 32.53 -20.12
C SER A 71 -5.54 33.14 -18.94
N MET A 72 -5.63 32.50 -17.76
CA MET A 72 -4.92 32.94 -16.56
C MET A 72 -3.40 32.78 -16.71
N ARG A 73 -2.94 31.65 -17.30
CA ARG A 73 -1.50 31.47 -17.61
C ARG A 73 -0.97 32.58 -18.55
N ARG A 74 -1.74 32.99 -19.57
CA ARG A 74 -1.37 34.12 -20.45
C ARG A 74 -1.31 35.43 -19.69
N LYS A 75 -2.29 35.69 -18.80
CA LYS A 75 -2.29 36.91 -17.95
C LYS A 75 -1.05 36.96 -17.07
N ILE A 76 -0.69 35.87 -16.37
CA ILE A 76 0.51 35.78 -15.53
C ILE A 76 1.80 35.98 -16.35
N ASN A 77 1.85 35.46 -17.58
CA ASN A 77 3.02 35.61 -18.44
C ASN A 77 3.18 37.06 -18.97
N LEU A 78 2.07 37.75 -19.23
CA LEU A 78 2.07 39.13 -19.73
C LEU A 78 2.30 40.15 -18.62
N SER A 79 1.75 39.93 -17.46
CA SER A 79 1.86 40.79 -16.28
C SER A 79 2.17 39.91 -15.05
N PRO A 80 3.46 39.62 -14.82
CA PRO A 80 3.87 38.79 -13.69
C PRO A 80 3.48 39.41 -12.34
N PRO A 81 2.93 38.62 -11.38
CA PRO A 81 2.62 39.10 -10.04
C PRO A 81 3.89 39.24 -9.18
N ASP A 82 3.80 40.04 -8.09
CA ASP A 82 4.88 40.11 -7.09
C ASP A 82 5.08 38.78 -6.36
N ILE A 83 3.97 38.05 -6.11
CA ILE A 83 3.93 36.80 -5.38
C ILE A 83 3.25 35.74 -6.24
N LEU A 84 3.91 34.60 -6.45
CA LEU A 84 3.35 33.47 -7.19
C LEU A 84 3.25 32.25 -6.28
N ILE A 85 2.02 31.74 -6.07
CA ILE A 85 1.78 30.47 -5.38
C ILE A 85 1.78 29.34 -6.41
N THR A 86 2.50 28.23 -6.12
CA THR A 86 2.70 27.17 -7.09
C THR A 86 2.96 25.79 -6.45
N THR A 87 3.14 24.76 -7.29
CA THR A 87 3.56 23.41 -6.89
C THR A 87 4.93 23.05 -7.47
N PRO A 88 5.64 22.05 -6.90
CA PRO A 88 6.95 21.63 -7.40
C PRO A 88 6.96 21.36 -8.91
N GLU A 89 5.95 20.66 -9.42
CA GLU A 89 5.83 20.30 -10.85
C GLU A 89 5.65 21.53 -11.76
N THR A 90 5.07 22.58 -11.25
CA THR A 90 4.89 23.81 -12.04
C THR A 90 6.21 24.57 -12.16
N ILE A 91 7.07 24.55 -11.15
CA ILE A 91 8.36 25.23 -11.19
C ILE A 91 9.22 24.74 -12.37
N ILE A 92 9.25 23.43 -12.62
CA ILE A 92 10.02 22.89 -13.76
C ILE A 92 9.49 23.36 -15.10
N ILE A 93 8.18 23.62 -15.22
CA ILE A 93 7.59 24.23 -16.43
C ILE A 93 8.02 25.71 -16.54
N LEU A 94 7.99 26.46 -15.44
CA LEU A 94 8.40 27.88 -15.43
C LEU A 94 9.86 28.05 -15.89
N LEU A 95 10.74 27.12 -15.47
CA LEU A 95 12.18 27.12 -15.82
C LEU A 95 12.49 26.82 -17.30
N THR A 96 11.48 26.50 -18.12
CA THR A 96 11.66 26.29 -19.57
C THR A 96 11.01 27.38 -20.43
N GLN A 97 10.33 28.35 -19.81
CA GLN A 97 9.64 29.42 -20.51
C GLN A 97 10.44 30.73 -20.45
N ALA A 98 10.96 31.19 -21.56
CA ALA A 98 11.83 32.40 -21.61
C ALA A 98 11.20 33.63 -20.93
N GLY A 99 9.88 33.88 -21.11
CA GLY A 99 9.18 34.96 -20.43
C GLY A 99 9.16 34.82 -18.90
N MET A 100 8.97 33.60 -18.43
CA MET A 100 8.96 33.28 -16.97
C MET A 100 10.38 33.35 -16.37
N LEU A 101 11.41 32.92 -17.11
CA LEU A 101 12.80 33.08 -16.68
C LEU A 101 13.17 34.55 -16.46
N LYS A 102 12.70 35.43 -17.34
CA LYS A 102 12.85 36.89 -17.16
C LYS A 102 12.02 37.41 -16.00
N ALA A 103 10.82 36.90 -15.75
CA ALA A 103 10.00 37.28 -14.62
C ALA A 103 10.60 36.85 -13.27
N LEU A 104 11.35 35.77 -13.26
CA LEU A 104 11.99 35.17 -12.09
C LEU A 104 13.46 35.60 -11.89
N ASP A 105 14.02 36.47 -12.73
CA ASP A 105 15.43 36.88 -12.63
C ASP A 105 15.71 37.82 -11.43
N GLU A 106 14.66 38.31 -10.78
CA GLU A 106 14.72 39.10 -9.54
C GLU A 106 14.05 38.41 -8.34
N LEU A 107 13.94 37.05 -8.38
CA LEU A 107 13.41 36.28 -7.29
C LEU A 107 14.31 36.38 -6.04
N GLU A 108 13.73 36.86 -4.93
CA GLU A 108 14.46 37.09 -3.66
C GLU A 108 14.08 36.09 -2.59
N TRP A 109 12.83 35.58 -2.60
CA TRP A 109 12.27 34.74 -1.54
C TRP A 109 11.59 33.51 -2.08
N ILE A 110 11.85 32.37 -1.46
CA ILE A 110 11.09 31.13 -1.66
C ILE A 110 10.57 30.63 -0.32
N ILE A 111 9.26 30.44 -0.21
CA ILE A 111 8.60 29.81 0.93
C ILE A 111 8.20 28.40 0.52
N LEU A 112 8.70 27.39 1.25
CA LEU A 112 8.37 25.98 1.08
C LEU A 112 7.45 25.57 2.20
N ASP A 113 6.20 25.28 1.89
CA ASP A 113 5.21 24.87 2.88
C ASP A 113 5.12 23.36 2.99
N GLU A 114 4.78 22.87 4.17
CA GLU A 114 4.67 21.44 4.52
C GLU A 114 5.89 20.62 4.03
N VAL A 115 7.10 21.08 4.37
CA VAL A 115 8.37 20.48 3.92
C VAL A 115 8.44 18.99 4.21
N HIS A 116 7.86 18.53 5.32
CA HIS A 116 7.82 17.12 5.69
C HIS A 116 7.13 16.21 4.65
N GLU A 117 6.19 16.74 3.86
CA GLU A 117 5.53 15.98 2.80
C GLU A 117 6.40 15.78 1.55
N LEU A 118 7.47 16.54 1.44
CA LEU A 118 8.36 16.53 0.27
C LEU A 118 9.68 15.79 0.55
N LEU A 119 10.10 15.71 1.81
CA LEU A 119 11.43 15.27 2.19
C LEU A 119 11.76 13.85 1.72
N GLY A 120 10.83 12.92 1.90
CA GLY A 120 11.03 11.48 1.68
C GLY A 120 10.55 10.95 0.32
N ASN A 121 10.32 11.80 -0.68
CA ASN A 121 9.80 11.34 -1.97
C ASN A 121 10.46 12.03 -3.17
N GLU A 122 10.25 11.49 -4.37
CA GLU A 122 10.84 12.00 -5.61
C GLU A 122 10.42 13.44 -5.93
N ARG A 123 9.21 13.87 -5.53
CA ARG A 123 8.75 15.24 -5.72
C ARG A 123 9.62 16.24 -4.98
N GLY A 124 10.07 15.86 -3.78
CA GLY A 124 11.04 16.63 -3.01
C GLY A 124 12.42 16.64 -3.68
N ALA A 125 12.91 15.51 -4.16
CA ALA A 125 14.15 15.44 -4.91
C ALA A 125 14.08 16.36 -6.16
N GLN A 126 12.97 16.33 -6.90
CA GLN A 126 12.70 17.22 -8.05
C GLN A 126 12.70 18.70 -7.63
N LEU A 127 12.03 19.03 -6.51
CA LEU A 127 12.03 20.39 -5.97
C LEU A 127 13.45 20.84 -5.59
N SER A 128 14.23 19.97 -4.92
CA SER A 128 15.59 20.28 -4.50
C SER A 128 16.48 20.73 -5.66
N LEU A 129 16.43 20.04 -6.81
CA LEU A 129 17.13 20.46 -8.04
C LEU A 129 16.51 21.74 -8.66
N SER A 130 15.19 21.88 -8.64
CA SER A 130 14.52 23.07 -9.14
C SER A 130 14.94 24.34 -8.40
N LEU A 131 15.16 24.25 -7.08
CA LEU A 131 15.63 25.36 -6.25
C LEU A 131 17.05 25.83 -6.65
N GLU A 132 17.95 24.92 -7.02
CA GLU A 132 19.28 25.29 -7.48
C GLU A 132 19.26 25.87 -8.90
N ARG A 133 18.38 25.37 -9.79
CA ARG A 133 18.14 25.95 -11.11
C ARG A 133 17.53 27.35 -11.04
N LEU A 134 16.60 27.59 -10.09
CA LEU A 134 16.09 28.93 -9.80
C LEU A 134 17.19 29.88 -9.33
N GLN A 135 18.03 29.39 -8.40
CA GLN A 135 19.17 30.18 -7.90
C GLN A 135 20.14 30.57 -9.02
N ALA A 136 20.37 29.70 -10.00
CA ALA A 136 21.21 30.01 -11.15
C ALA A 136 20.56 31.00 -12.14
N ASN A 137 19.24 31.20 -12.08
CA ASN A 137 18.52 32.11 -12.95
C ASN A 137 18.42 33.55 -12.39
N THR A 138 18.47 33.70 -11.06
CA THR A 138 18.29 35.03 -10.42
C THR A 138 19.60 35.76 -10.19
N LYS A 139 19.53 37.10 -10.18
CA LYS A 139 20.64 37.98 -9.84
C LYS A 139 20.93 38.03 -8.34
N TYR A 140 19.99 37.59 -7.51
CA TYR A 140 20.05 37.66 -6.06
C TYR A 140 20.34 36.31 -5.42
N THR A 141 20.87 36.29 -4.21
CA THR A 141 20.87 35.09 -3.37
C THR A 141 19.49 34.90 -2.80
N ILE A 142 18.81 33.83 -3.21
CA ILE A 142 17.45 33.51 -2.77
C ILE A 142 17.45 33.13 -1.28
N THR A 143 16.66 33.81 -0.49
CA THR A 143 16.36 33.44 0.89
C THR A 143 15.26 32.35 0.89
N ARG A 144 15.56 31.18 1.44
CA ARG A 144 14.62 30.05 1.49
C ARG A 144 14.05 29.91 2.88
N VAL A 145 12.73 29.88 2.99
CA VAL A 145 11.98 29.70 4.22
C VAL A 145 11.22 28.38 4.15
N GLY A 146 11.57 27.42 5.00
CA GLY A 146 10.84 26.16 5.12
C GLY A 146 9.85 26.22 6.28
N LEU A 147 8.60 25.84 6.02
CA LEU A 147 7.54 25.68 7.02
C LEU A 147 7.21 24.20 7.13
N SER A 148 7.18 23.68 8.36
CA SER A 148 6.87 22.27 8.58
C SER A 148 6.10 22.08 9.87
N ALA A 149 5.28 21.05 9.93
CA ALA A 149 4.87 20.43 11.17
C ALA A 149 6.08 19.76 11.85
N THR A 150 5.88 19.13 12.97
CA THR A 150 6.92 18.36 13.67
C THR A 150 7.50 17.25 12.78
N VAL A 151 8.82 17.16 12.72
CA VAL A 151 9.60 16.14 11.97
C VAL A 151 10.62 15.50 12.91
N GLY A 152 10.94 14.24 12.72
CA GLY A 152 11.90 13.50 13.53
C GLY A 152 13.32 14.06 13.37
N ASN A 153 13.81 14.20 12.14
CA ASN A 153 15.16 14.74 11.88
C ASN A 153 15.11 16.16 11.31
N ILE A 154 15.08 17.14 12.23
CA ILE A 154 15.01 18.58 11.90
C ILE A 154 16.23 19.06 11.11
N ALA A 155 17.42 18.54 11.43
CA ALA A 155 18.66 18.95 10.77
C ALA A 155 18.69 18.56 9.28
N GLU A 156 18.21 17.36 8.94
CA GLU A 156 18.08 16.89 7.57
C GLU A 156 17.05 17.72 6.79
N ALA A 157 15.90 18.01 7.41
CA ALA A 157 14.88 18.85 6.81
C ALA A 157 15.41 20.28 6.55
N ALA A 158 16.18 20.84 7.46
CA ALA A 158 16.81 22.15 7.27
C ALA A 158 17.82 22.16 6.12
N LYS A 159 18.67 21.13 6.00
CA LYS A 159 19.62 20.97 4.89
C LYS A 159 18.90 20.79 3.55
N PHE A 160 17.80 20.02 3.54
CA PHE A 160 16.96 19.88 2.34
C PHE A 160 16.45 21.23 1.82
N VAL A 161 15.97 22.11 2.70
CA VAL A 161 15.48 23.45 2.33
C VAL A 161 16.58 24.32 1.75
N VAL A 162 17.75 24.38 2.38
CA VAL A 162 18.79 25.34 2.00
C VAL A 162 19.83 24.79 1.02
N GLY A 163 19.93 23.48 0.86
CA GLY A 163 20.97 22.83 0.05
C GLY A 163 22.28 22.69 0.82
N THR A 164 23.36 22.30 0.12
CA THR A 164 24.65 21.91 0.72
C THR A 164 25.53 23.08 1.15
N LYS A 165 25.37 24.24 0.53
CA LYS A 165 26.29 25.39 0.71
C LYS A 165 25.81 26.49 1.66
N ARG A 166 24.53 26.43 2.08
CA ARG A 166 23.91 27.49 2.85
C ARG A 166 23.66 27.07 4.30
N LYS A 167 23.73 28.02 5.22
CA LYS A 167 23.36 27.81 6.64
C LYS A 167 21.86 28.03 6.82
N CYS A 168 21.21 27.23 7.66
CA CYS A 168 19.82 27.37 8.03
C CYS A 168 19.67 27.75 9.50
N ARG A 169 18.90 28.80 9.79
CA ARG A 169 18.42 29.09 11.14
C ARG A 169 17.14 28.31 11.38
N ILE A 170 17.09 27.53 12.42
CA ILE A 170 15.93 26.77 12.86
C ILE A 170 15.23 27.56 13.96
N ILE A 171 13.91 27.72 13.80
CA ILE A 171 13.01 28.30 14.81
C ILE A 171 11.98 27.24 15.10
N GLU A 172 11.96 26.76 16.34
CA GLU A 172 11.08 25.70 16.78
C GLU A 172 10.11 26.22 17.83
N ASP A 173 8.83 26.01 17.60
CA ASP A 173 7.80 26.27 18.59
C ASP A 173 7.62 25.01 19.45
N HIS A 174 8.08 25.09 20.68
CA HIS A 174 7.97 24.02 21.67
C HIS A 174 6.60 23.97 22.37
N SER A 175 5.62 24.78 21.94
CA SER A 175 4.27 24.72 22.48
C SER A 175 3.69 23.33 22.27
N ILE A 176 3.40 22.65 23.38
CA ILE A 176 2.90 21.28 23.35
C ILE A 176 1.38 21.34 23.11
N ARG A 177 0.96 20.94 21.93
CA ARG A 177 -0.44 20.61 21.73
C ARG A 177 -0.75 19.35 22.52
N LYS A 178 -1.71 19.42 23.44
CA LYS A 178 -2.17 18.23 24.17
C LYS A 178 -3.01 17.36 23.25
N TYR A 179 -2.69 16.07 23.20
CA TYR A 179 -3.46 15.04 22.49
C TYR A 179 -4.21 14.22 23.55
N ASP A 180 -5.54 14.25 23.47
CA ASP A 180 -6.45 13.45 24.31
C ASP A 180 -6.98 12.32 23.42
N VAL A 181 -6.28 11.19 23.45
CA VAL A 181 -6.53 10.06 22.55
C VAL A 181 -6.81 8.83 23.36
N GLU A 182 -7.97 8.25 23.10
CA GLU A 182 -8.42 6.99 23.67
C GLU A 182 -8.21 5.85 22.68
N VAL A 183 -7.79 4.66 23.16
CA VAL A 183 -7.73 3.43 22.36
C VAL A 183 -8.80 2.47 22.87
N ARG A 184 -9.61 1.93 21.96
CA ARG A 184 -10.68 0.97 22.25
C ARG A 184 -10.51 -0.26 21.39
N TYR A 185 -10.34 -1.39 22.04
CA TYR A 185 -10.45 -2.71 21.42
C TYR A 185 -11.90 -3.19 21.47
N ILE A 186 -12.43 -3.60 20.34
CA ILE A 186 -13.80 -4.14 20.22
C ILE A 186 -13.66 -5.61 19.78
N GLU A 187 -14.09 -6.52 20.64
CA GLU A 187 -14.09 -7.94 20.32
C GLU A 187 -15.17 -8.23 19.28
N GLY A 188 -14.81 -8.91 18.19
CA GLY A 188 -15.74 -9.28 17.14
C GLY A 188 -15.27 -8.83 15.75
N THR A 189 -16.26 -8.54 14.90
CA THR A 189 -16.07 -8.20 13.50
C THR A 189 -15.98 -6.68 13.29
N ILE A 190 -15.71 -6.26 12.07
CA ILE A 190 -15.75 -4.83 11.69
C ILE A 190 -17.17 -4.24 11.89
N THR A 191 -18.21 -5.08 11.82
CA THR A 191 -19.59 -4.66 12.07
C THR A 191 -19.78 -4.24 13.52
N ASP A 192 -19.19 -4.97 14.47
CA ASP A 192 -19.25 -4.64 15.90
C ASP A 192 -18.50 -3.33 16.19
N VAL A 193 -17.40 -3.09 15.49
CA VAL A 193 -16.67 -1.81 15.56
C VAL A 193 -17.53 -0.66 15.04
N VAL A 194 -18.23 -0.87 13.91
CA VAL A 194 -19.12 0.14 13.33
C VAL A 194 -20.29 0.46 14.26
N ASP A 195 -20.91 -0.55 14.88
CA ASP A 195 -21.99 -0.36 15.85
C ASP A 195 -21.51 0.45 17.06
N PHE A 196 -20.34 0.14 17.58
CA PHE A 196 -19.70 0.93 18.65
C PHE A 196 -19.48 2.40 18.21
N VAL A 197 -18.98 2.63 16.98
CA VAL A 197 -18.76 3.99 16.47
C VAL A 197 -20.08 4.75 16.35
N ILE A 198 -21.14 4.12 15.86
CA ILE A 198 -22.48 4.71 15.75
C ILE A 198 -22.98 5.12 17.13
N GLU A 199 -22.93 4.22 18.11
CA GLU A 199 -23.37 4.50 19.49
C GLU A 199 -22.53 5.64 20.11
N TYR A 200 -21.22 5.57 19.99
CA TYR A 200 -20.30 6.56 20.55
C TYR A 200 -20.54 7.96 19.98
N VAL A 201 -20.69 8.07 18.64
CA VAL A 201 -20.92 9.35 17.97
C VAL A 201 -22.31 9.90 18.29
N THR A 202 -23.35 9.07 18.23
CA THR A 202 -24.73 9.49 18.53
C THR A 202 -24.85 10.00 19.97
N LYS A 203 -24.19 9.35 20.93
CA LYS A 203 -24.24 9.71 22.34
C LYS A 203 -23.44 10.97 22.66
N ASN A 204 -22.22 11.11 22.12
CA ASN A 204 -21.27 12.14 22.55
C ASN A 204 -21.13 13.32 21.59
N TYR A 205 -21.48 13.14 20.29
CA TYR A 205 -21.26 14.13 19.22
C TYR A 205 -22.44 14.23 18.24
N PRO A 206 -23.69 14.29 18.71
CA PRO A 206 -24.89 14.22 17.84
C PRO A 206 -25.04 15.40 16.87
N SER A 207 -24.42 16.54 17.18
CA SER A 207 -24.58 17.78 16.42
C SER A 207 -23.26 18.27 15.80
N SER A 208 -22.22 17.42 15.74
CA SER A 208 -20.90 17.82 15.29
C SER A 208 -20.39 16.95 14.13
N PRO A 209 -19.59 17.53 13.22
CA PRO A 209 -18.90 16.73 12.22
C PRO A 209 -17.78 15.89 12.87
N VAL A 210 -17.70 14.64 12.45
CA VAL A 210 -16.67 13.66 12.89
C VAL A 210 -15.91 13.16 11.67
N LEU A 211 -14.58 13.10 11.77
CA LEU A 211 -13.74 12.44 10.78
C LEU A 211 -13.42 11.01 11.23
N LEU A 212 -13.59 10.05 10.34
CA LEU A 212 -13.15 8.67 10.55
C LEU A 212 -12.06 8.33 9.53
N PHE A 213 -10.82 8.24 10.00
CA PHE A 213 -9.68 7.87 9.17
C PHE A 213 -9.51 6.36 9.09
N THR A 214 -9.18 5.89 7.90
CA THR A 214 -8.72 4.52 7.63
C THR A 214 -7.36 4.55 6.94
N ASN A 215 -6.65 3.42 6.91
CA ASN A 215 -5.35 3.35 6.25
C ASN A 215 -5.49 3.11 4.74
N THR A 216 -6.55 2.45 4.29
CA THR A 216 -6.76 2.10 2.89
C THR A 216 -8.10 2.60 2.35
N ARG A 217 -8.18 2.78 1.03
CA ARG A 217 -9.44 3.16 0.34
C ARG A 217 -10.49 2.06 0.45
N GLY A 218 -10.05 0.80 0.38
CA GLY A 218 -10.94 -0.35 0.53
C GLY A 218 -11.62 -0.37 1.89
N GLU A 219 -10.88 -0.13 2.98
CA GLU A 219 -11.43 0.02 4.32
C GLU A 219 -12.42 1.18 4.39
N SER A 220 -12.05 2.35 3.83
CA SER A 220 -12.94 3.52 3.87
C SER A 220 -14.25 3.28 3.14
N GLU A 221 -14.23 2.65 1.97
CA GLU A 221 -15.45 2.30 1.23
C GLU A 221 -16.30 1.27 1.98
N TYR A 222 -15.68 0.23 2.54
CA TYR A 222 -16.38 -0.81 3.27
C TYR A 222 -17.03 -0.26 4.54
N ILE A 223 -16.28 0.46 5.38
CA ILE A 223 -16.81 1.07 6.62
C ILE A 223 -17.92 2.07 6.29
N ALA A 224 -17.75 2.91 5.27
CA ALA A 224 -18.79 3.86 4.87
C ALA A 224 -20.07 3.15 4.41
N SER A 225 -19.97 2.01 3.72
CA SER A 225 -21.14 1.23 3.31
C SER A 225 -21.87 0.62 4.48
N VAL A 226 -21.15 0.03 5.45
CA VAL A 226 -21.74 -0.56 6.66
C VAL A 226 -22.37 0.53 7.55
N LEU A 227 -21.71 1.69 7.70
CA LEU A 227 -22.25 2.83 8.43
C LEU A 227 -23.58 3.33 7.82
N LYS A 228 -23.67 3.43 6.48
CA LYS A 228 -24.89 3.85 5.75
C LYS A 228 -26.02 2.84 5.90
N GLU A 229 -25.71 1.56 5.96
CA GLU A 229 -26.71 0.50 6.12
C GLU A 229 -27.30 0.46 7.53
N ARG A 230 -26.47 0.77 8.55
CA ARG A 230 -26.81 0.54 9.97
C ARG A 230 -27.17 1.81 10.74
N SER A 231 -27.02 2.99 10.15
CA SER A 231 -27.33 4.26 10.85
C SER A 231 -28.09 5.24 9.97
N SER A 232 -28.81 6.16 10.62
CA SER A 232 -29.44 7.33 10.00
C SER A 232 -28.51 8.56 9.98
N ILE A 233 -27.27 8.43 10.45
CA ILE A 233 -26.28 9.51 10.44
C ILE A 233 -25.89 9.82 8.98
N ALA A 234 -25.69 11.09 8.65
CA ALA A 234 -25.16 11.48 7.35
C ALA A 234 -23.74 10.95 7.20
N ILE A 235 -23.51 10.08 6.20
CA ILE A 235 -22.21 9.46 5.94
C ILE A 235 -21.69 9.92 4.59
N GLU A 236 -20.55 10.57 4.59
CA GLU A 236 -19.81 10.97 3.39
C GLU A 236 -18.48 10.23 3.29
N LEU A 237 -17.91 10.20 2.08
CA LEU A 237 -16.66 9.51 1.78
C LEU A 237 -15.69 10.48 1.09
N HIS A 238 -14.40 10.48 1.51
CA HIS A 238 -13.39 11.33 0.92
C HIS A 238 -12.06 10.61 0.72
N HIS A 239 -11.72 10.27 -0.52
CA HIS A 239 -10.41 9.72 -0.88
C HIS A 239 -10.00 10.06 -2.32
N GLY A 240 -8.73 9.88 -2.67
CA GLY A 240 -8.13 10.32 -3.93
C GLY A 240 -8.70 9.71 -5.22
N SER A 241 -9.47 8.61 -5.14
CA SER A 241 -10.10 7.97 -6.31
C SER A 241 -11.48 8.53 -6.65
N LEU A 242 -12.05 9.37 -5.79
CA LEU A 242 -13.33 10.05 -6.05
C LEU A 242 -13.16 11.19 -7.05
N SER A 243 -14.24 11.56 -7.74
CA SER A 243 -14.23 12.72 -8.64
C SER A 243 -13.93 14.02 -7.87
N GLN A 244 -13.38 15.02 -8.55
CA GLN A 244 -13.08 16.30 -7.94
C GLN A 244 -14.31 16.96 -7.33
N GLN A 245 -15.44 16.89 -8.04
CA GLN A 245 -16.71 17.50 -7.61
C GLN A 245 -17.17 16.88 -6.26
N VAL A 246 -17.18 15.54 -6.14
CA VAL A 246 -17.61 14.87 -4.90
C VAL A 246 -16.71 15.25 -3.73
N ARG A 247 -15.41 15.36 -3.96
CA ARG A 247 -14.47 15.79 -2.90
C ARG A 247 -14.71 17.22 -2.45
N GLU A 248 -14.93 18.15 -3.40
CA GLU A 248 -15.22 19.56 -3.10
C GLU A 248 -16.56 19.70 -2.34
N GLU A 249 -17.59 18.95 -2.71
CA GLU A 249 -18.87 18.91 -2.00
C GLU A 249 -18.72 18.44 -0.54
N THR A 250 -17.96 17.36 -0.32
CA THR A 250 -17.66 16.85 1.04
C THR A 250 -16.84 17.89 1.86
N GLU A 251 -15.85 18.55 1.25
CA GLU A 251 -15.08 19.61 1.91
C GLU A 251 -15.97 20.80 2.31
N GLU A 252 -16.94 21.20 1.46
CA GLU A 252 -17.89 22.27 1.75
C GLU A 252 -18.88 21.87 2.88
N THR A 253 -19.33 20.64 2.89
CA THR A 253 -20.18 20.10 3.97
C THR A 253 -19.46 20.18 5.32
N LEU A 254 -18.18 19.78 5.36
CA LEU A 254 -17.36 19.88 6.57
C LEU A 254 -17.16 21.34 7.02
N ARG A 255 -16.83 22.27 6.09
CA ARG A 255 -16.70 23.71 6.40
C ARG A 255 -18.00 24.29 6.94
N GLY A 256 -19.11 23.82 6.44
CA GLY A 256 -20.45 24.23 6.92
C GLY A 256 -20.80 23.70 8.30
N GLY A 257 -19.96 22.86 8.91
CA GLY A 257 -20.17 22.30 10.25
C GLY A 257 -21.38 21.38 10.35
N LYS A 258 -21.84 20.79 9.24
CA LYS A 258 -22.99 19.88 9.24
C LYS A 258 -22.68 18.60 10.02
N PRO A 259 -23.56 18.15 10.92
CA PRO A 259 -23.39 16.91 11.65
C PRO A 259 -23.29 15.71 10.70
N GLY A 260 -22.40 14.78 11.03
CA GLY A 260 -22.24 13.56 10.25
C GLY A 260 -20.84 12.94 10.42
N ILE A 261 -20.61 11.81 9.78
CA ILE A 261 -19.32 11.12 9.76
C ILE A 261 -18.75 11.18 8.34
N VAL A 262 -17.57 11.75 8.20
CA VAL A 262 -16.82 11.69 6.95
C VAL A 262 -15.74 10.62 7.08
N VAL A 263 -15.90 9.53 6.32
CA VAL A 263 -14.90 8.46 6.25
C VAL A 263 -13.85 8.83 5.22
N CYS A 264 -12.58 8.85 5.62
CA CYS A 264 -11.52 9.35 4.76
C CYS A 264 -10.20 8.59 4.94
N THR A 265 -9.33 8.75 3.93
CA THR A 265 -7.93 8.30 3.96
C THR A 265 -7.01 9.52 4.17
N SER A 266 -5.73 9.41 3.79
CA SER A 266 -4.75 10.52 3.86
C SER A 266 -5.15 11.81 3.13
N SER A 267 -6.22 11.80 2.33
CA SER A 267 -6.67 12.96 1.54
C SER A 267 -7.12 14.17 2.37
N LEU A 268 -7.60 13.97 3.61
CA LEU A 268 -7.93 15.03 4.58
C LEU A 268 -6.89 15.18 5.71
N GLU A 269 -5.75 14.49 5.59
CA GLU A 269 -4.66 14.52 6.57
C GLU A 269 -3.88 15.85 6.52
N LEU A 270 -3.75 16.46 5.34
CA LEU A 270 -2.97 17.67 5.10
C LEU A 270 -3.81 18.94 5.23
N GLY A 271 -3.14 20.02 5.62
CA GLY A 271 -3.48 21.43 5.92
C GLY A 271 -4.68 22.13 5.26
N LEU A 272 -5.67 21.40 4.76
CA LEU A 272 -6.92 21.98 4.30
C LEU A 272 -7.71 22.57 5.48
N ASP A 273 -8.24 23.76 5.30
CA ASP A 273 -9.23 24.32 6.22
C ASP A 273 -10.58 23.66 5.98
N ILE A 274 -10.86 22.64 6.79
CA ILE A 274 -12.10 21.85 6.75
C ILE A 274 -13.10 22.27 7.83
N GLY A 275 -12.86 23.42 8.50
CA GLY A 275 -13.71 23.88 9.59
C GLY A 275 -13.42 23.18 10.93
N SER A 276 -14.30 23.37 11.92
CA SER A 276 -14.13 22.80 13.25
C SER A 276 -14.71 21.39 13.31
N VAL A 277 -13.83 20.39 13.34
CA VAL A 277 -14.16 19.00 13.63
C VAL A 277 -13.98 18.76 15.13
N GLU A 278 -14.98 18.19 15.81
CA GLU A 278 -14.95 17.97 17.26
C GLU A 278 -14.19 16.69 17.64
N LEU A 279 -14.30 15.63 16.85
CA LEU A 279 -13.70 14.34 17.10
C LEU A 279 -13.07 13.78 15.82
N VAL A 280 -11.88 13.21 15.99
CA VAL A 280 -11.26 12.35 14.96
C VAL A 280 -11.24 10.91 15.46
N ILE A 281 -11.86 10.02 14.71
CA ILE A 281 -11.79 8.58 14.91
C ILE A 281 -10.77 7.99 13.94
N HIS A 282 -10.02 7.00 14.39
CA HIS A 282 -9.13 6.21 13.55
C HIS A 282 -9.50 4.73 13.67
N TYR A 283 -9.76 4.09 12.54
CA TYR A 283 -9.96 2.65 12.50
C TYR A 283 -8.61 1.94 12.31
N GLY A 284 -8.30 1.00 13.21
CA GLY A 284 -6.98 0.33 13.27
C GLY A 284 -5.86 1.22 13.81
N SER A 285 -4.64 0.75 13.75
CA SER A 285 -3.46 1.55 14.12
C SER A 285 -3.09 2.57 13.04
N PRO A 286 -2.69 3.79 13.41
CA PRO A 286 -2.21 4.79 12.45
C PRO A 286 -0.83 4.47 11.85
N ARG A 287 -0.16 3.41 12.30
CA ARG A 287 1.16 2.91 11.88
C ARG A 287 2.35 3.82 12.20
N GLN A 288 2.14 5.14 12.28
CA GLN A 288 3.18 6.14 12.51
C GLN A 288 2.69 7.22 13.47
N VAL A 289 3.61 7.74 14.30
CA VAL A 289 3.36 8.86 15.21
C VAL A 289 3.00 10.13 14.45
N SER A 290 3.75 10.41 13.38
CA SER A 290 3.51 11.56 12.50
C SER A 290 2.10 11.55 11.91
N LYS A 291 1.62 10.40 11.44
CA LYS A 291 0.26 10.22 10.90
C LYS A 291 -0.81 10.42 11.98
N LEU A 292 -0.61 9.85 13.15
CA LEU A 292 -1.50 10.08 14.29
C LEU A 292 -1.64 11.57 14.60
N MET A 293 -0.50 12.26 14.74
CA MET A 293 -0.49 13.69 15.08
C MET A 293 -1.15 14.56 14.00
N GLN A 294 -0.93 14.26 12.73
CA GLN A 294 -1.53 14.98 11.59
C GLN A 294 -3.06 14.77 11.55
N ARG A 295 -3.53 13.52 11.69
CA ARG A 295 -4.95 13.15 11.64
C ARG A 295 -5.71 13.71 12.84
N ILE A 296 -5.28 13.42 14.06
CA ILE A 296 -5.94 13.91 15.28
C ILE A 296 -5.78 15.43 15.41
N GLY A 297 -4.70 15.99 14.85
CA GLY A 297 -4.51 17.43 14.72
C GLY A 297 -5.62 18.16 13.95
N ARG A 298 -6.53 17.45 13.26
CA ARG A 298 -7.72 18.03 12.60
C ARG A 298 -8.85 18.34 13.57
N SER A 299 -8.84 17.73 14.78
CA SER A 299 -9.84 18.06 15.80
C SER A 299 -9.50 19.36 16.52
N ARG A 300 -10.53 20.19 16.81
CA ARG A 300 -10.44 21.41 17.63
C ARG A 300 -9.27 22.34 17.31
N HIS A 301 -9.39 23.10 16.23
CA HIS A 301 -8.33 24.00 15.73
C HIS A 301 -8.04 25.25 16.60
N THR A 302 -8.68 25.43 17.76
CA THR A 302 -8.49 26.61 18.62
C THR A 302 -7.23 26.47 19.53
N ARG A 303 -6.46 27.57 19.68
CA ARG A 303 -5.31 27.63 20.58
C ARG A 303 -5.74 27.28 22.02
N GLY A 304 -5.02 26.38 22.66
CA GLY A 304 -5.26 25.96 24.06
C GLY A 304 -6.21 24.79 24.25
N SER A 305 -6.92 24.34 23.23
CA SER A 305 -7.74 23.12 23.32
C SER A 305 -6.93 21.84 23.03
N SER A 306 -7.20 20.76 23.78
CA SER A 306 -6.65 19.44 23.48
C SER A 306 -7.28 18.88 22.21
N ALA A 307 -6.46 18.29 21.34
CA ALA A 307 -6.94 17.56 20.17
C ALA A 307 -7.56 16.23 20.63
N LYS A 308 -8.84 16.00 20.30
CA LYS A 308 -9.57 14.80 20.71
C LYS A 308 -9.50 13.73 19.62
N GLY A 309 -9.14 12.53 20.05
CA GLY A 309 -9.03 11.37 19.16
C GLY A 309 -9.53 10.09 19.81
N LEU A 310 -10.04 9.18 18.96
CA LEU A 310 -10.43 7.84 19.34
C LEU A 310 -9.86 6.85 18.33
N ILE A 311 -9.04 5.91 18.78
CA ILE A 311 -8.56 4.80 17.97
C ILE A 311 -9.42 3.58 18.31
N VAL A 312 -10.09 3.01 17.31
CA VAL A 312 -10.93 1.83 17.46
C VAL A 312 -10.39 0.70 16.60
N THR A 313 -10.24 -0.46 17.17
CA THR A 313 -9.72 -1.64 16.46
C THR A 313 -10.35 -2.93 16.98
N ASN A 314 -10.42 -3.93 16.11
CA ASN A 314 -10.73 -5.33 16.47
C ASN A 314 -9.52 -6.25 16.25
N ASN A 315 -8.34 -5.68 16.01
CA ASN A 315 -7.09 -6.42 15.84
C ASN A 315 -6.18 -6.17 17.05
N PRO A 316 -5.75 -7.23 17.79
CA PRO A 316 -4.86 -7.08 18.94
C PRO A 316 -3.51 -6.42 18.62
N ASP A 317 -2.92 -6.73 17.45
CA ASP A 317 -1.66 -6.09 17.04
C ASP A 317 -1.83 -4.58 16.86
N ASP A 318 -2.95 -4.15 16.27
CA ASP A 318 -3.25 -2.73 16.07
C ASP A 318 -3.50 -2.00 17.40
N GLU A 319 -4.09 -2.67 18.41
CA GLU A 319 -4.27 -2.10 19.75
C GLU A 319 -2.90 -1.82 20.39
N ILE A 320 -2.03 -2.83 20.44
CA ILE A 320 -0.70 -2.70 21.04
C ILE A 320 0.14 -1.65 20.29
N GLU A 321 0.06 -1.64 18.97
CA GLU A 321 0.77 -0.66 18.14
C GLU A 321 0.27 0.77 18.41
N ALA A 322 -1.06 0.97 18.51
CA ALA A 322 -1.64 2.26 18.85
C ALA A 322 -1.18 2.76 20.24
N LEU A 323 -1.13 1.86 21.24
CA LEU A 323 -0.61 2.17 22.58
C LEU A 323 0.88 2.54 22.53
N ALA A 324 1.70 1.80 21.79
CA ALA A 324 3.11 2.12 21.59
C ALA A 324 3.32 3.48 20.90
N ILE A 325 2.51 3.79 19.90
CA ILE A 325 2.52 5.10 19.23
C ILE A 325 2.15 6.22 20.21
N LEU A 326 1.14 6.02 21.06
CA LEU A 326 0.76 7.01 22.07
C LEU A 326 1.86 7.24 23.13
N GLU A 327 2.59 6.20 23.54
CA GLU A 327 3.76 6.37 24.39
C GLU A 327 4.83 7.22 23.69
N ARG A 328 5.10 6.97 22.39
CA ARG A 328 6.05 7.75 21.59
C ARG A 328 5.62 9.22 21.44
N VAL A 329 4.31 9.50 21.29
CA VAL A 329 3.77 10.88 21.28
C VAL A 329 4.11 11.59 22.59
N LYS A 330 3.93 10.92 23.75
CA LYS A 330 4.29 11.46 25.08
C LYS A 330 5.79 11.72 25.20
N GLU A 331 6.62 10.85 24.65
CA GLU A 331 8.07 10.95 24.60
C GLU A 331 8.58 11.94 23.55
N LYS A 332 7.71 12.51 22.71
CA LYS A 332 8.04 13.37 21.55
C LYS A 332 8.94 12.67 20.53
N SER A 333 8.91 11.37 20.47
CA SER A 333 9.68 10.53 19.55
C SER A 333 8.90 10.31 18.25
N ILE A 334 9.22 11.07 17.22
CA ILE A 334 8.63 10.99 15.89
C ILE A 334 9.57 10.18 14.97
N GLU A 335 9.02 9.53 13.96
CA GLU A 335 9.80 8.80 12.97
C GLU A 335 10.75 9.72 12.22
N ASP A 336 11.99 9.28 12.03
CA ASP A 336 12.93 9.94 11.15
C ASP A 336 12.48 9.82 9.71
N GLN A 337 12.38 10.95 9.04
CA GLN A 337 12.13 10.97 7.60
C GLN A 337 13.45 10.86 6.85
N ILE A 338 13.56 9.84 6.03
CA ILE A 338 14.74 9.61 5.18
C ILE A 338 14.60 10.48 3.94
N VAL A 339 15.59 11.35 3.70
CA VAL A 339 15.65 12.15 2.46
C VAL A 339 15.70 11.22 1.25
N HIS A 340 14.88 11.51 0.24
CA HIS A 340 14.94 10.78 -1.02
C HIS A 340 16.19 11.16 -1.81
N ASP A 341 17.22 10.33 -1.71
CA ASP A 341 18.59 10.63 -2.11
C ASP A 341 18.93 10.01 -3.47
N GLY A 342 19.59 10.77 -4.36
CA GLY A 342 20.20 10.28 -5.58
C GLY A 342 19.26 9.70 -6.64
N ALA A 343 18.02 10.20 -6.78
CA ALA A 343 17.03 9.75 -7.77
C ALA A 343 17.52 10.01 -9.21
N LEU A 344 17.96 8.97 -9.91
CA LEU A 344 18.58 9.10 -11.23
C LEU A 344 17.58 9.43 -12.34
N ASP A 345 16.33 9.05 -12.21
CA ASP A 345 15.24 9.42 -13.12
C ASP A 345 14.87 10.89 -12.99
N VAL A 346 14.82 11.42 -11.76
CA VAL A 346 14.66 12.86 -11.50
C VAL A 346 15.87 13.63 -12.04
N LEU A 347 17.08 13.11 -11.83
CA LEU A 347 18.31 13.69 -12.40
C LEU A 347 18.23 13.74 -13.93
N ALA A 348 17.83 12.65 -14.59
CA ALA A 348 17.65 12.58 -16.04
C ALA A 348 16.70 13.68 -16.55
N HIS A 349 15.56 13.85 -15.92
CA HIS A 349 14.59 14.88 -16.27
C HIS A 349 15.18 16.29 -16.13
N HIS A 350 15.91 16.57 -15.04
CA HIS A 350 16.53 17.87 -14.80
C HIS A 350 17.70 18.16 -15.74
N LEU A 351 18.50 17.17 -16.12
CA LEU A 351 19.57 17.35 -17.11
C LEU A 351 19.00 17.77 -18.47
N VAL A 352 17.91 17.14 -18.92
CA VAL A 352 17.20 17.59 -20.11
C VAL A 352 16.66 19.02 -19.94
N GLY A 353 16.07 19.31 -18.78
CA GLY A 353 15.58 20.68 -18.47
C GLY A 353 16.68 21.74 -18.44
N MET A 354 17.91 21.38 -18.04
CA MET A 354 19.06 22.29 -18.10
C MET A 354 19.42 22.66 -19.53
N THR A 355 19.34 21.72 -20.49
CA THR A 355 19.58 22.03 -21.90
C THR A 355 18.54 22.99 -22.50
N MET A 356 17.31 22.98 -21.97
CA MET A 356 16.25 23.90 -22.38
C MET A 356 16.45 25.30 -21.78
N GLN A 357 16.99 25.36 -20.56
CA GLN A 357 17.22 26.61 -19.83
C GLN A 357 18.50 27.31 -20.24
N PHE A 358 19.58 26.59 -20.42
CA PHE A 358 20.94 27.12 -20.62
C PHE A 358 21.53 26.81 -22.01
N GLY A 359 20.87 25.99 -22.83
CA GLY A 359 21.36 25.57 -24.14
C GLY A 359 22.40 24.47 -24.03
N ASN A 360 23.65 24.73 -24.37
CA ASN A 360 24.77 23.81 -24.20
C ASN A 360 25.21 23.78 -22.74
N VAL A 361 25.34 22.60 -22.17
CA VAL A 361 25.64 22.40 -20.74
C VAL A 361 26.90 21.55 -20.60
N THR A 362 27.90 22.05 -19.90
CA THR A 362 29.10 21.26 -19.57
C THR A 362 28.83 20.35 -18.39
N LEU A 363 29.55 19.20 -18.34
CA LEU A 363 29.41 18.24 -17.24
C LEU A 363 29.78 18.87 -15.89
N ASP A 364 30.85 19.69 -15.87
CA ASP A 364 31.30 20.37 -14.64
C ASP A 364 30.24 21.32 -14.09
N PHE A 365 29.61 22.14 -14.97
CA PHE A 365 28.51 23.00 -14.56
C PHE A 365 27.32 22.22 -14.02
N ALA A 366 26.91 21.16 -14.73
CA ALA A 366 25.81 20.31 -14.29
C ALA A 366 26.11 19.65 -12.95
N LEU A 367 27.28 19.06 -12.78
CA LEU A 367 27.68 18.38 -11.55
C LEU A 367 27.76 19.34 -10.36
N LYS A 368 28.34 20.54 -10.55
CA LYS A 368 28.40 21.57 -9.51
C LYS A 368 27.03 22.01 -9.06
N MET A 369 26.09 22.20 -10.02
CA MET A 369 24.72 22.57 -9.72
C MET A 369 23.96 21.46 -8.99
N VAL A 370 24.03 20.24 -9.50
CA VAL A 370 23.37 19.06 -8.95
C VAL A 370 23.80 18.80 -7.50
N ARG A 371 25.08 18.85 -7.20
CA ARG A 371 25.62 18.63 -5.86
C ARG A 371 25.27 19.73 -4.84
N GLN A 372 24.76 20.88 -5.28
CA GLN A 372 24.25 21.90 -4.37
C GLN A 372 22.89 21.51 -3.80
N ALA A 373 22.09 20.75 -4.54
CA ALA A 373 20.82 20.19 -4.07
C ALA A 373 21.08 19.07 -3.05
N TYR A 374 20.50 19.17 -1.86
CA TYR A 374 20.81 18.23 -0.77
C TYR A 374 20.49 16.78 -1.12
N SER A 375 19.39 16.54 -1.82
CA SER A 375 19.01 15.20 -2.30
C SER A 375 19.99 14.59 -3.33
N PHE A 376 20.94 15.37 -3.84
CA PHE A 376 21.91 14.92 -4.86
C PHE A 376 23.36 15.20 -4.47
N ARG A 377 23.62 15.48 -3.19
CA ARG A 377 24.95 15.82 -2.68
C ARG A 377 26.02 14.77 -2.97
N ASN A 378 25.62 13.52 -3.05
CA ASN A 378 26.50 12.36 -3.20
C ASN A 378 26.64 11.86 -4.66
N ILE A 379 26.01 12.54 -5.63
CA ILE A 379 26.08 12.14 -7.05
C ILE A 379 27.52 12.22 -7.55
N THR A 380 27.98 11.12 -8.14
CA THR A 380 29.33 11.02 -8.74
C THR A 380 29.33 11.44 -10.21
N VAL A 381 30.54 11.61 -10.78
CA VAL A 381 30.70 11.87 -12.23
C VAL A 381 30.20 10.66 -13.02
N GLU A 382 30.48 9.47 -12.52
CA GLU A 382 30.07 8.20 -13.12
C GLU A 382 28.53 8.07 -13.16
N ASP A 383 27.84 8.48 -12.10
CA ASP A 383 26.36 8.50 -12.07
C ASP A 383 25.81 9.46 -13.12
N LEU A 384 26.40 10.67 -13.20
CA LEU A 384 25.99 11.68 -14.16
C LEU A 384 26.17 11.18 -15.60
N LEU A 385 27.33 10.61 -15.92
CA LEU A 385 27.64 10.03 -17.24
C LEU A 385 26.73 8.86 -17.56
N ALA A 386 26.47 7.97 -16.61
CA ALA A 386 25.57 6.82 -16.80
C ALA A 386 24.14 7.26 -17.15
N VAL A 387 23.64 8.34 -16.54
CA VAL A 387 22.34 8.93 -16.87
C VAL A 387 22.35 9.55 -18.26
N LEU A 388 23.40 10.34 -18.58
CA LEU A 388 23.54 10.99 -19.89
C LEU A 388 23.67 9.97 -21.02
N ASP A 389 24.38 8.85 -20.81
CA ASP A 389 24.48 7.76 -21.78
C ASP A 389 23.12 7.12 -22.09
N VAL A 390 22.29 6.88 -21.07
CA VAL A 390 20.91 6.38 -21.28
C VAL A 390 20.09 7.37 -22.11
N LEU A 391 20.14 8.66 -21.78
CA LEU A 391 19.40 9.71 -22.50
C LEU A 391 19.91 9.90 -23.94
N HIS A 392 21.23 9.80 -24.15
CA HIS A 392 21.84 9.88 -25.48
C HIS A 392 21.42 8.71 -26.37
N ASN A 393 21.51 7.48 -25.84
CA ASN A 393 21.11 6.25 -26.55
C ASN A 393 19.60 6.24 -26.86
N ALA A 394 18.76 6.84 -25.99
CA ALA A 394 17.33 7.05 -26.24
C ALA A 394 17.06 8.22 -27.22
N SER A 395 18.11 8.87 -27.78
CA SER A 395 18.03 10.04 -28.68
C SER A 395 17.26 11.24 -28.09
N ILE A 396 17.33 11.38 -26.75
CA ILE A 396 16.68 12.50 -26.03
C ILE A 396 17.62 13.70 -26.01
N ILE A 397 18.93 13.49 -25.79
CA ILE A 397 19.97 14.52 -25.83
C ILE A 397 21.11 14.12 -26.79
N TYR A 398 21.93 15.07 -27.15
CA TYR A 398 23.27 14.82 -27.72
C TYR A 398 24.30 14.96 -26.61
N LEU A 399 25.19 13.99 -26.47
CA LEU A 399 26.33 13.99 -25.55
C LEU A 399 27.62 13.99 -26.37
N ASP A 400 28.43 15.01 -26.18
CA ASP A 400 29.76 15.11 -26.67
C ASP A 400 30.73 14.70 -25.55
N LYS A 401 31.40 13.55 -25.70
CA LYS A 401 32.30 13.03 -24.68
C LYS A 401 33.71 13.67 -24.76
N GLU A 402 34.08 14.21 -25.89
CA GLU A 402 35.34 14.88 -26.06
C GLU A 402 35.33 16.27 -25.43
N GLU A 403 34.30 17.03 -25.73
CA GLU A 403 34.08 18.38 -25.18
C GLU A 403 33.40 18.35 -23.77
N MET A 404 33.11 17.15 -23.25
CA MET A 404 32.45 16.95 -21.96
C MET A 404 31.21 17.84 -21.79
N MET A 405 30.34 17.84 -22.81
CA MET A 405 29.14 18.66 -22.85
C MET A 405 27.94 17.94 -23.46
N PHE A 406 26.74 18.45 -23.15
CA PHE A 406 25.50 17.89 -23.69
C PHE A 406 24.53 18.99 -24.07
N THR A 407 23.64 18.67 -25.04
CA THR A 407 22.63 19.60 -25.55
C THR A 407 21.36 18.89 -25.96
N LYS A 408 20.30 19.66 -26.16
CA LYS A 408 18.97 19.13 -26.56
C LYS A 408 18.98 18.54 -27.96
N LYS A 409 18.14 17.49 -28.16
CA LYS A 409 17.73 16.93 -29.47
C LYS A 409 16.26 17.17 -29.73
N GLY A 410 15.75 16.79 -30.88
CA GLY A 410 14.33 16.93 -31.24
C GLY A 410 13.35 16.28 -30.25
N ARG A 411 13.73 15.16 -29.63
CA ARG A 411 12.91 14.46 -28.64
C ARG A 411 12.93 15.07 -27.23
N SER A 412 13.89 15.96 -26.91
CA SER A 412 14.04 16.54 -25.55
C SER A 412 12.78 17.23 -25.09
N PHE A 413 12.15 18.02 -25.96
CA PHE A 413 10.93 18.76 -25.63
C PHE A 413 9.78 17.81 -25.27
N ARG A 414 9.51 16.83 -26.12
CA ARG A 414 8.47 15.84 -25.90
C ARG A 414 8.71 15.05 -24.61
N TYR A 415 9.92 14.51 -24.42
CA TYR A 415 10.31 13.80 -23.21
C TYR A 415 10.07 14.63 -21.95
N TYR A 416 10.52 15.89 -21.95
CA TYR A 416 10.43 16.77 -20.80
C TYR A 416 8.99 17.01 -20.36
N PHE A 417 8.10 17.35 -21.31
CA PHE A 417 6.72 17.65 -21.00
C PHE A 417 5.83 16.42 -20.76
N GLU A 418 6.20 15.28 -21.28
CA GLU A 418 5.53 14.00 -20.95
C GLU A 418 5.89 13.49 -19.55
N ASN A 419 7.04 13.87 -19.00
CA ASN A 419 7.56 13.38 -17.71
C ASN A 419 7.63 14.47 -16.62
N LEU A 420 6.71 15.44 -16.61
CA LEU A 420 6.66 16.49 -15.59
C LEU A 420 6.36 15.96 -14.19
N SER A 421 5.62 14.89 -14.08
CA SER A 421 5.29 14.23 -12.81
C SER A 421 6.24 13.06 -12.57
N THR A 422 6.87 13.04 -11.40
CA THR A 422 7.67 11.91 -10.92
C THR A 422 6.78 10.76 -10.40
N ILE A 423 5.47 11.04 -10.17
CA ILE A 423 4.51 10.02 -9.80
C ILE A 423 4.24 9.17 -11.04
N PRO A 424 4.49 7.84 -11.01
CA PRO A 424 4.19 6.98 -12.13
C PRO A 424 2.72 7.08 -12.51
N ASP A 425 2.42 7.32 -13.78
CA ASP A 425 1.06 7.19 -14.28
C ASP A 425 0.70 5.70 -14.31
N ILE A 426 0.10 5.25 -13.25
CA ILE A 426 -0.48 3.91 -13.18
C ILE A 426 -1.78 3.96 -13.97
N LEU A 427 -1.77 3.32 -15.15
CA LEU A 427 -2.98 3.21 -15.95
C LEU A 427 -4.04 2.45 -15.13
N LYS A 428 -5.27 2.96 -15.15
CA LYS A 428 -6.40 2.35 -14.47
C LYS A 428 -7.35 1.74 -15.49
N PHE A 429 -7.63 0.48 -15.33
CA PHE A 429 -8.62 -0.23 -16.10
C PHE A 429 -10.00 -0.04 -15.47
N LYS A 430 -10.97 0.45 -16.26
CA LYS A 430 -12.36 0.55 -15.81
C LYS A 430 -12.96 -0.85 -15.77
N VAL A 431 -13.52 -1.24 -14.63
CA VAL A 431 -14.22 -2.52 -14.48
C VAL A 431 -15.66 -2.33 -14.91
N PHE A 432 -16.06 -3.08 -15.95
CA PHE A 432 -17.38 -3.00 -16.54
C PHE A 432 -18.16 -4.30 -16.33
N ASP A 433 -19.23 -4.20 -15.58
CA ASP A 433 -20.16 -5.30 -15.40
C ASP A 433 -21.01 -5.48 -16.66
N THR A 434 -20.86 -6.63 -17.31
CA THR A 434 -21.58 -6.95 -18.53
C THR A 434 -23.07 -7.22 -18.31
N ALA A 435 -23.46 -7.64 -17.09
CA ALA A 435 -24.85 -7.90 -16.74
C ALA A 435 -25.62 -6.60 -16.51
N SER A 436 -25.12 -5.70 -15.68
CA SER A 436 -25.77 -4.40 -15.38
C SER A 436 -25.45 -3.30 -16.39
N LYS A 437 -24.48 -3.51 -17.30
CA LYS A 437 -23.94 -2.53 -18.26
C LYS A 437 -23.40 -1.25 -17.59
N LYS A 438 -22.86 -1.36 -16.37
CA LYS A 438 -22.33 -0.24 -15.60
C LYS A 438 -20.84 -0.40 -15.30
N ILE A 439 -20.15 0.74 -15.13
CA ILE A 439 -18.80 0.75 -14.58
C ILE A 439 -18.92 0.63 -13.07
N ILE A 440 -18.31 -0.42 -12.51
CA ILE A 440 -18.37 -0.73 -11.06
C ILE A 440 -17.13 -0.27 -10.29
N GLY A 441 -16.05 0.12 -10.97
CA GLY A 441 -14.83 0.58 -10.34
C GLY A 441 -13.65 0.67 -11.29
N SER A 442 -12.44 0.67 -10.74
CA SER A 442 -11.21 0.63 -11.51
C SER A 442 -10.16 -0.26 -10.82
N LEU A 443 -9.31 -0.89 -11.61
CA LEU A 443 -8.17 -1.71 -11.19
C LEU A 443 -6.88 -1.09 -11.72
N ASP A 444 -5.81 -1.16 -10.93
CA ASP A 444 -4.50 -0.72 -11.38
C ASP A 444 -3.92 -1.69 -12.41
N GLN A 445 -3.19 -1.17 -13.41
CA GLN A 445 -2.60 -1.98 -14.48
C GLN A 445 -1.70 -3.10 -13.97
N ARG A 446 -1.06 -2.94 -12.82
CA ARG A 446 -0.25 -3.99 -12.20
C ARG A 446 -1.12 -5.17 -11.79
N PHE A 447 -2.24 -4.93 -11.11
CA PHE A 447 -3.17 -5.97 -10.72
C PHE A 447 -3.72 -6.71 -11.94
N VAL A 448 -4.09 -5.97 -12.99
CA VAL A 448 -4.58 -6.54 -14.26
C VAL A 448 -3.47 -7.34 -14.96
N GLY A 449 -2.23 -6.85 -14.99
CA GLY A 449 -1.09 -7.57 -15.58
C GLY A 449 -0.71 -8.86 -14.85
N ASP A 450 -0.91 -8.88 -13.52
CA ASP A 450 -0.61 -10.05 -12.69
C ASP A 450 -1.78 -11.05 -12.61
N ASN A 451 -3.04 -10.59 -12.72
CA ASN A 451 -4.25 -11.39 -12.47
C ASN A 451 -5.32 -11.24 -13.57
N GLY A 452 -5.03 -10.60 -14.70
CA GLY A 452 -5.99 -10.27 -15.76
C GLY A 452 -6.35 -11.41 -16.69
N GLU A 453 -5.92 -12.65 -16.43
CA GLU A 453 -6.25 -13.81 -17.24
C GLU A 453 -7.76 -14.06 -17.26
N GLN A 454 -8.28 -14.49 -18.42
CA GLN A 454 -9.69 -14.85 -18.57
C GLN A 454 -10.08 -15.95 -17.57
N GLY A 455 -11.17 -15.75 -16.86
CA GLY A 455 -11.66 -16.66 -15.83
C GLY A 455 -11.13 -16.37 -14.42
N SER A 456 -10.15 -15.48 -14.28
CA SER A 456 -9.67 -15.04 -12.96
C SER A 456 -10.79 -14.36 -12.16
N VAL A 457 -10.80 -14.60 -10.84
CA VAL A 457 -11.83 -14.09 -9.93
C VAL A 457 -11.21 -13.10 -8.96
N PHE A 458 -11.89 -11.98 -8.73
CA PHE A 458 -11.46 -10.98 -7.74
C PHE A 458 -12.66 -10.36 -7.03
N VAL A 459 -12.39 -9.71 -5.89
CA VAL A 459 -13.41 -8.99 -5.11
C VAL A 459 -13.31 -7.50 -5.38
N LEU A 460 -14.44 -6.86 -5.69
CA LEU A 460 -14.56 -5.40 -5.79
C LEU A 460 -15.94 -4.98 -5.25
N ARG A 461 -15.98 -3.95 -4.38
CA ARG A 461 -17.20 -3.47 -3.71
C ARG A 461 -17.93 -4.57 -2.94
N GLY A 462 -17.20 -5.47 -2.28
CA GLY A 462 -17.78 -6.56 -1.50
C GLY A 462 -18.45 -7.67 -2.32
N MET A 463 -18.36 -7.63 -3.66
CA MET A 463 -18.88 -8.66 -4.57
C MET A 463 -17.73 -9.34 -5.32
N GLN A 464 -17.94 -10.61 -5.67
CA GLN A 464 -16.98 -11.38 -6.45
C GLN A 464 -17.28 -11.24 -7.95
N TRP A 465 -16.22 -11.05 -8.73
CA TRP A 465 -16.26 -10.80 -10.14
C TRP A 465 -15.32 -11.75 -10.89
N ARG A 466 -15.80 -12.34 -11.97
CA ARG A 466 -14.99 -13.13 -12.90
C ARG A 466 -14.59 -12.27 -14.08
N ILE A 467 -13.32 -12.27 -14.44
CA ILE A 467 -12.83 -11.60 -15.65
C ILE A 467 -13.27 -12.40 -16.88
N LEU A 468 -14.02 -11.75 -17.77
CA LEU A 468 -14.41 -12.30 -19.06
C LEU A 468 -13.33 -12.01 -20.11
N ASN A 469 -12.89 -10.77 -20.18
CA ASN A 469 -11.76 -10.34 -21.00
C ASN A 469 -11.20 -9.01 -20.54
N VAL A 470 -9.96 -8.74 -20.93
CA VAL A 470 -9.27 -7.45 -20.75
C VAL A 470 -9.08 -6.81 -22.12
N ASP A 471 -9.49 -5.55 -22.24
CA ASP A 471 -9.24 -4.72 -23.41
C ASP A 471 -8.23 -3.63 -23.08
N ASP A 472 -6.97 -3.88 -23.46
CA ASP A 472 -5.86 -2.98 -23.22
C ASP A 472 -5.97 -1.65 -23.96
N LYS A 473 -6.67 -1.62 -25.12
CA LYS A 473 -6.82 -0.40 -25.92
C LYS A 473 -7.78 0.59 -25.27
N SER A 474 -8.90 0.08 -24.74
CA SER A 474 -9.90 0.91 -24.08
C SER A 474 -9.68 1.00 -22.56
N LEU A 475 -8.64 0.34 -22.03
CA LEU A 475 -8.35 0.22 -20.58
C LEU A 475 -9.59 -0.26 -19.81
N LYS A 476 -10.16 -1.39 -20.25
CA LYS A 476 -11.41 -1.89 -19.72
C LYS A 476 -11.29 -3.39 -19.39
N VAL A 477 -11.79 -3.78 -18.22
CA VAL A 477 -11.96 -5.17 -17.81
C VAL A 477 -13.45 -5.47 -17.81
N ASN A 478 -13.88 -6.39 -18.68
CA ASN A 478 -15.25 -6.84 -18.69
C ASN A 478 -15.40 -8.00 -17.69
N VAL A 479 -16.41 -7.91 -16.85
CA VAL A 479 -16.62 -8.86 -15.74
C VAL A 479 -18.08 -9.29 -15.64
N GLU A 480 -18.29 -10.43 -15.00
CA GLU A 480 -19.60 -10.91 -14.59
C GLU A 480 -19.61 -11.19 -13.08
N PRO A 481 -20.73 -10.96 -12.37
CA PRO A 481 -20.85 -11.30 -10.97
C PRO A 481 -20.90 -12.83 -10.82
N ILE A 482 -20.18 -13.36 -9.83
CA ILE A 482 -20.22 -14.78 -9.50
C ILE A 482 -20.40 -15.00 -8.00
N GLN A 483 -20.98 -16.14 -7.67
CA GLN A 483 -21.00 -16.69 -6.32
C GLN A 483 -20.03 -17.87 -6.28
N SER A 484 -18.76 -17.65 -6.02
CA SER A 484 -17.73 -18.68 -6.02
C SER A 484 -16.73 -18.43 -4.91
N ALA A 485 -16.14 -19.48 -4.37
CA ALA A 485 -15.06 -19.40 -3.41
C ALA A 485 -13.71 -19.40 -4.14
N GLY A 486 -13.12 -18.25 -4.27
CA GLY A 486 -11.77 -18.05 -4.79
C GLY A 486 -11.51 -16.55 -4.87
N ILE A 487 -10.55 -16.02 -4.13
CA ILE A 487 -10.48 -14.59 -3.90
C ILE A 487 -9.08 -14.06 -4.24
N ASN A 488 -8.99 -13.34 -5.37
CA ASN A 488 -7.94 -12.36 -5.57
C ASN A 488 -8.50 -10.99 -5.15
N VAL A 489 -7.92 -10.40 -4.10
CA VAL A 489 -8.32 -9.06 -3.67
C VAL A 489 -7.44 -8.05 -4.40
N PRO A 490 -8.02 -7.07 -5.11
CA PRO A 490 -7.25 -6.01 -5.74
C PRO A 490 -6.40 -5.27 -4.70
N TYR A 491 -5.18 -4.96 -5.07
CA TYR A 491 -4.31 -4.07 -4.30
C TYR A 491 -3.99 -2.82 -5.13
N TRP A 492 -3.87 -1.69 -4.43
CA TRP A 492 -3.46 -0.41 -5.02
C TRP A 492 -2.08 -0.04 -4.49
N GLU A 493 -1.18 0.42 -5.36
CA GLU A 493 0.14 0.90 -4.91
C GLU A 493 0.01 2.15 -4.04
N GLY A 494 0.85 2.25 -3.00
CA GLY A 494 0.97 3.43 -2.14
C GLY A 494 0.07 3.47 -0.90
N GLU A 495 -0.71 2.42 -0.62
CA GLU A 495 -1.57 2.36 0.57
C GLU A 495 -0.89 1.76 1.81
N ASN A 496 0.30 1.19 1.67
CA ASN A 496 1.00 0.54 2.76
C ASN A 496 1.86 1.53 3.55
N ILE A 497 1.42 1.87 4.76
CA ILE A 497 2.19 2.70 5.71
C ILE A 497 3.13 1.77 6.47
N PRO A 498 4.46 1.86 6.29
CA PRO A 498 5.40 1.00 6.99
C PRO A 498 5.51 1.40 8.47
N VAL A 499 5.60 0.39 9.33
CA VAL A 499 5.95 0.56 10.76
C VAL A 499 7.48 0.64 10.87
N ASP A 500 7.98 1.68 11.52
CA ASP A 500 9.41 1.87 11.74
C ASP A 500 9.99 0.97 12.83
N TYR A 501 11.31 0.85 12.86
CA TYR A 501 12.04 0.03 13.85
C TYR A 501 11.73 0.43 15.29
N THR A 502 11.69 1.73 15.56
CA THR A 502 11.47 2.25 16.91
C THR A 502 10.06 1.94 17.41
N THR A 503 9.02 2.12 16.56
CA THR A 503 7.65 1.73 16.90
C THR A 503 7.56 0.23 17.14
N ALA A 504 8.13 -0.58 16.26
CA ALA A 504 8.06 -2.04 16.39
C ALA A 504 8.76 -2.55 17.67
N THR A 505 9.92 -1.98 17.99
CA THR A 505 10.63 -2.30 19.26
C THR A 505 9.80 -1.88 20.48
N LYS A 506 9.13 -0.71 20.40
CA LYS A 506 8.25 -0.24 21.47
C LYS A 506 7.02 -1.14 21.64
N VAL A 507 6.45 -1.67 20.55
CA VAL A 507 5.39 -2.69 20.58
C VAL A 507 5.86 -3.92 21.37
N GLY A 508 7.07 -4.42 21.12
CA GLY A 508 7.65 -5.49 21.91
C GLY A 508 7.73 -5.16 23.42
N MET A 509 8.12 -3.93 23.75
CA MET A 509 8.17 -3.49 25.16
C MET A 509 6.75 -3.39 25.78
N VAL A 510 5.75 -2.93 25.02
CA VAL A 510 4.35 -2.87 25.49
C VAL A 510 3.81 -4.27 25.75
N ARG A 511 4.12 -5.25 24.88
CA ARG A 511 3.74 -6.65 25.08
C ARG A 511 4.24 -7.25 26.40
N THR A 512 5.40 -6.83 26.88
CA THR A 512 5.99 -7.32 28.14
C THR A 512 5.53 -6.57 29.39
N LYS A 513 4.82 -5.44 29.24
CA LYS A 513 4.27 -4.66 30.35
C LYS A 513 2.82 -5.08 30.62
N THR A 514 2.48 -5.28 31.88
CA THR A 514 1.14 -5.65 32.40
C THR A 514 0.05 -4.56 32.20
N VAL A 515 0.24 -3.58 31.34
CA VAL A 515 -0.62 -2.35 31.22
C VAL A 515 -1.52 -2.42 30.00
N VAL A 516 -1.76 -3.58 29.45
CA VAL A 516 -2.62 -3.76 28.27
C VAL A 516 -4.03 -4.12 28.71
N THR A 517 -5.04 -3.86 27.88
CA THR A 517 -6.43 -4.17 28.23
C THR A 517 -6.60 -5.64 28.62
N SER A 518 -7.68 -5.97 29.34
CA SER A 518 -7.95 -7.33 29.82
C SER A 518 -8.02 -8.38 28.70
N PHE A 519 -8.31 -7.96 27.47
CA PHE A 519 -8.35 -8.84 26.28
C PHE A 519 -6.94 -9.12 25.74
N THR A 520 -6.12 -8.11 25.58
CA THR A 520 -4.73 -8.29 25.09
C THR A 520 -3.90 -9.10 26.10
N ASN A 521 -4.13 -8.91 27.41
CA ASN A 521 -3.55 -9.76 28.44
C ASN A 521 -4.00 -11.22 28.27
N LYS A 522 -5.30 -11.48 28.02
CA LYS A 522 -5.80 -12.85 27.73
C LYS A 522 -5.14 -13.46 26.50
N VAL A 523 -4.90 -12.67 25.44
CA VAL A 523 -4.19 -13.15 24.24
C VAL A 523 -2.74 -13.47 24.58
N ILE A 524 -2.05 -12.63 25.35
CA ILE A 524 -0.67 -12.83 25.77
C ILE A 524 -0.58 -14.00 26.76
N ASP A 525 -1.47 -14.09 27.75
CA ASP A 525 -1.51 -15.16 28.75
C ASP A 525 -1.87 -16.52 28.13
N ASN A 526 -2.71 -16.53 27.09
CA ASN A 526 -3.05 -17.75 26.34
C ASN A 526 -1.95 -18.24 25.38
N LEU A 527 -0.85 -17.48 25.22
CA LEU A 527 0.20 -17.83 24.26
C LEU A 527 0.99 -19.08 24.65
N LYS A 528 0.96 -19.53 25.92
CA LYS A 528 1.77 -20.65 26.42
C LYS A 528 3.24 -20.58 25.98
N LEU A 529 3.73 -19.35 25.69
CA LEU A 529 5.11 -19.10 25.33
C LEU A 529 5.87 -18.76 26.63
N ASP A 530 6.91 -19.50 26.93
CA ASP A 530 7.79 -19.20 28.06
C ASP A 530 8.54 -17.88 27.88
N VAL A 531 8.64 -17.41 26.62
CA VAL A 531 9.30 -16.15 26.24
C VAL A 531 8.38 -15.35 25.31
N ILE A 532 8.10 -14.11 25.67
CA ILE A 532 7.33 -13.18 24.83
C ILE A 532 8.27 -12.52 23.82
N PRO A 533 7.95 -12.54 22.51
CA PRO A 533 8.76 -11.86 21.51
C PRO A 533 8.73 -10.33 21.68
N ASP A 534 9.92 -9.76 21.82
CA ASP A 534 10.14 -8.33 21.98
C ASP A 534 11.35 -7.84 21.16
N GLY A 535 11.86 -6.63 21.41
CA GLY A 535 13.05 -6.09 20.73
C GLY A 535 14.38 -6.78 21.10
N LYS A 536 14.40 -7.66 22.12
CA LYS A 536 15.59 -8.38 22.61
C LYS A 536 15.46 -9.90 22.49
N ASN A 537 14.26 -10.42 22.31
CA ASN A 537 13.97 -11.83 22.23
C ASN A 537 13.18 -12.12 20.95
N ILE A 538 13.82 -12.82 20.03
CA ILE A 538 13.17 -13.40 18.84
C ILE A 538 12.66 -14.78 19.24
N VAL A 539 11.40 -15.08 18.95
CA VAL A 539 10.82 -16.40 19.13
C VAL A 539 10.56 -17.02 17.76
N VAL A 540 11.04 -18.23 17.55
CA VAL A 540 10.86 -18.98 16.31
C VAL A 540 9.95 -20.16 16.58
N GLU A 541 8.76 -20.15 16.01
CA GLU A 541 7.85 -21.27 15.99
C GLU A 541 8.08 -22.12 14.74
N SER A 542 8.40 -23.41 14.90
CA SER A 542 8.62 -24.35 13.81
C SER A 542 7.58 -25.46 13.84
N GLN A 543 6.84 -25.62 12.74
CA GLN A 543 5.86 -26.67 12.58
C GLN A 543 6.38 -27.77 11.64
N ARG A 544 6.55 -29.00 12.15
CA ARG A 544 7.10 -30.12 11.40
C ARG A 544 6.22 -30.56 10.22
N VAL A 545 4.92 -30.61 10.42
CA VAL A 545 3.98 -31.19 9.44
C VAL A 545 3.89 -30.35 8.16
N ARG A 546 4.03 -29.01 8.26
CA ARG A 546 3.88 -28.08 7.14
C ARG A 546 5.19 -27.52 6.61
N ASN A 547 6.33 -27.90 7.16
CA ASN A 547 7.65 -27.31 6.84
C ASN A 547 7.59 -25.76 6.84
N THR A 548 6.89 -25.21 7.82
CA THR A 548 6.68 -23.75 7.96
C THR A 548 7.31 -23.30 9.26
N ILE A 549 8.00 -22.17 9.18
CA ILE A 549 8.65 -21.50 10.30
C ILE A 549 8.10 -20.10 10.39
N ILE A 550 7.76 -19.63 11.59
CA ILE A 550 7.37 -18.25 11.87
C ILE A 550 8.35 -17.66 12.86
N ILE A 551 9.01 -16.61 12.44
CA ILE A 551 9.97 -15.84 13.24
C ILE A 551 9.26 -14.61 13.75
N HIS A 552 9.00 -14.51 15.04
CA HIS A 552 8.46 -13.34 15.70
C HIS A 552 9.59 -12.37 16.01
N SER A 553 9.58 -11.21 15.32
CA SER A 553 10.65 -10.22 15.36
C SER A 553 10.06 -8.80 15.34
N CYS A 554 10.22 -8.06 16.42
CA CYS A 554 9.70 -6.69 16.56
C CYS A 554 10.68 -5.66 15.95
N PHE A 555 10.96 -5.76 14.64
CA PHE A 555 11.94 -4.89 13.96
C PHE A 555 11.33 -3.95 12.92
N GLY A 556 10.03 -4.06 12.67
CA GLY A 556 9.34 -3.20 11.72
C GLY A 556 9.32 -3.73 10.29
N THR A 557 8.50 -3.09 9.45
CA THR A 557 8.13 -3.63 8.13
C THR A 557 9.33 -3.81 7.20
N ARG A 558 10.20 -2.81 7.10
CA ARG A 558 11.31 -2.83 6.11
C ARG A 558 12.44 -3.77 6.50
N ILE A 559 12.79 -3.83 7.79
CA ILE A 559 13.82 -4.73 8.31
C ILE A 559 13.36 -6.17 8.17
N ASN A 560 12.12 -6.49 8.57
CA ASN A 560 11.57 -7.82 8.43
C ASN A 560 11.49 -8.26 6.96
N SER A 561 11.16 -7.35 6.04
CA SER A 561 11.17 -7.63 4.60
C SER A 561 12.59 -7.91 4.07
N THR A 562 13.60 -7.21 4.57
CA THR A 562 15.00 -7.45 4.22
C THR A 562 15.48 -8.80 4.75
N LEU A 563 15.19 -9.11 6.01
CA LEU A 563 15.53 -10.40 6.63
C LEU A 563 14.80 -11.57 5.95
N ALA A 564 13.52 -11.39 5.59
CA ALA A 564 12.75 -12.40 4.87
C ALA A 564 13.38 -12.74 3.52
N MET A 565 13.84 -11.72 2.78
CA MET A 565 14.53 -11.87 1.50
C MET A 565 15.89 -12.59 1.69
N LEU A 566 16.68 -12.16 2.66
CA LEU A 566 17.96 -12.79 3.00
C LEU A 566 17.77 -14.27 3.34
N LEU A 567 16.88 -14.56 4.29
CA LEU A 567 16.64 -15.91 4.78
C LEU A 567 16.13 -16.84 3.68
N SER A 568 15.10 -16.42 2.91
CA SER A 568 14.56 -17.24 1.84
C SER A 568 15.60 -17.56 0.76
N SER A 569 16.40 -16.58 0.35
CA SER A 569 17.39 -16.75 -0.71
C SER A 569 18.57 -17.62 -0.26
N MET A 570 19.11 -17.38 0.93
CA MET A 570 20.25 -18.13 1.45
C MET A 570 19.87 -19.57 1.83
N LEU A 571 18.69 -19.76 2.43
CA LEU A 571 18.20 -21.11 2.73
C LEU A 571 17.90 -21.90 1.46
N ALA A 572 17.33 -21.26 0.42
CA ALA A 572 17.15 -21.91 -0.87
C ALA A 572 18.50 -22.32 -1.49
N ALA A 573 19.50 -21.44 -1.45
CA ALA A 573 20.83 -21.73 -1.95
C ALA A 573 21.55 -22.86 -1.17
N LYS A 574 21.45 -22.86 0.17
CA LYS A 574 22.07 -23.88 1.02
C LYS A 574 21.37 -25.25 1.00
N SER A 575 20.04 -25.27 0.90
CA SER A 575 19.24 -26.48 1.00
C SER A 575 18.85 -27.12 -0.34
N GLY A 576 18.88 -26.33 -1.43
CA GLY A 576 18.36 -26.74 -2.73
C GLY A 576 16.84 -26.80 -2.82
N TYR A 577 16.11 -26.42 -1.74
CA TYR A 577 14.66 -26.35 -1.70
C TYR A 577 14.17 -24.96 -2.12
N LEU A 578 12.96 -24.89 -2.68
CA LEU A 578 12.27 -23.61 -2.80
C LEU A 578 11.83 -23.16 -1.40
N VAL A 579 12.21 -21.94 -1.02
CA VAL A 579 11.83 -21.32 0.23
C VAL A 579 11.07 -20.04 -0.10
N ASP A 580 9.77 -20.05 0.16
CA ASP A 580 8.92 -18.87 0.07
C ASP A 580 8.96 -18.09 1.38
N SER A 581 8.87 -16.76 1.30
CA SER A 581 8.90 -15.90 2.48
C SER A 581 7.83 -14.83 2.43
N ARG A 582 7.28 -14.54 3.62
CA ARG A 582 6.37 -13.42 3.85
C ARG A 582 6.77 -12.71 5.12
N SER A 583 6.47 -11.42 5.19
CA SER A 583 6.77 -10.63 6.38
C SER A 583 5.73 -9.55 6.62
N ASP A 584 5.54 -9.24 7.88
CA ASP A 584 4.86 -8.04 8.35
C ASP A 584 5.77 -7.26 9.33
N ALA A 585 5.24 -6.29 10.06
CA ALA A 585 6.04 -5.49 10.98
C ALA A 585 6.61 -6.29 12.17
N TYR A 586 6.02 -7.45 12.48
CA TYR A 586 6.27 -8.21 13.71
C TYR A 586 6.65 -9.66 13.47
N ARG A 587 6.58 -10.14 12.20
CA ARG A 587 6.77 -11.56 11.87
C ARG A 587 7.39 -11.76 10.51
N ILE A 588 8.12 -12.89 10.40
CA ILE A 588 8.61 -13.43 9.13
C ILE A 588 8.15 -14.88 9.06
N MET A 589 7.44 -15.26 8.01
CA MET A 589 7.07 -16.65 7.72
C MET A 589 7.95 -17.18 6.59
N LEU A 590 8.49 -18.38 6.80
CA LEU A 590 9.23 -19.15 5.80
C LEU A 590 8.49 -20.45 5.56
N SER A 591 8.20 -20.78 4.31
CA SER A 591 7.57 -22.05 3.89
C SER A 591 8.46 -22.74 2.87
N SER A 592 8.68 -24.04 3.01
CA SER A 592 9.58 -24.78 2.15
C SER A 592 8.99 -26.13 1.73
N ASN A 593 9.42 -26.64 0.56
CA ASN A 593 9.10 -27.99 0.11
C ASN A 593 9.87 -29.08 0.87
N GLY A 594 10.91 -28.72 1.63
CA GLY A 594 11.70 -29.61 2.46
C GLY A 594 11.86 -29.06 3.88
N ARG A 595 12.34 -29.90 4.80
CA ARG A 595 12.52 -29.51 6.19
C ARG A 595 13.64 -28.47 6.36
N LEU A 596 13.32 -27.33 6.93
CA LEU A 596 14.28 -26.34 7.38
C LEU A 596 14.66 -26.66 8.83
N SER A 597 15.95 -26.86 9.10
CA SER A 597 16.46 -27.12 10.46
C SER A 597 16.78 -25.82 11.18
N GLU A 598 16.68 -25.83 12.51
CA GLU A 598 17.14 -24.72 13.36
C GLU A 598 18.55 -24.28 12.99
N LYS A 599 19.48 -25.24 12.91
CA LYS A 599 20.89 -24.99 12.55
C LYS A 599 21.01 -24.23 11.23
N SER A 600 20.26 -24.63 10.19
CA SER A 600 20.35 -23.99 8.87
C SER A 600 19.87 -22.53 8.89
N VAL A 601 18.85 -22.21 9.69
CA VAL A 601 18.35 -20.84 9.84
C VAL A 601 19.32 -19.99 10.66
N LEU A 602 19.83 -20.53 11.76
CA LEU A 602 20.80 -19.85 12.62
C LEU A 602 22.12 -19.58 11.87
N ASP A 603 22.62 -20.55 11.10
CA ASP A 603 23.83 -20.37 10.27
C ASP A 603 23.67 -19.20 9.28
N VAL A 604 22.47 -19.00 8.70
CA VAL A 604 22.24 -17.85 7.81
C VAL A 604 22.22 -16.53 8.58
N ILE A 605 21.72 -16.49 9.80
CA ILE A 605 21.62 -15.26 10.61
C ILE A 605 23.00 -14.86 11.16
N VAL A 606 23.81 -15.85 11.53
CA VAL A 606 25.11 -15.63 12.21
C VAL A 606 26.26 -15.37 11.23
N ASP A 607 26.23 -16.02 10.06
CA ASP A 607 27.28 -15.85 9.05
C ASP A 607 27.40 -14.39 8.58
N ASP A 608 28.62 -13.96 8.26
CA ASP A 608 28.88 -12.62 7.75
C ASP A 608 28.80 -12.59 6.23
N TYR A 609 27.80 -11.89 5.72
CA TYR A 609 27.54 -11.75 4.29
C TYR A 609 27.56 -10.29 3.86
N ASN A 610 27.91 -10.04 2.60
CA ASN A 610 27.60 -8.78 1.95
C ASN A 610 26.09 -8.71 1.67
N LEU A 611 25.34 -8.19 2.64
CA LEU A 611 23.89 -8.12 2.60
C LEU A 611 23.37 -7.41 1.33
N GLN A 612 24.05 -6.36 0.90
CA GLN A 612 23.66 -5.61 -0.29
C GLN A 612 23.74 -6.46 -1.56
N GLU A 613 24.81 -7.19 -1.76
CA GLU A 613 24.99 -8.08 -2.92
C GLU A 613 23.95 -9.21 -2.92
N ILE A 614 23.71 -9.84 -1.77
CA ILE A 614 22.74 -10.93 -1.66
C ILE A 614 21.32 -10.42 -1.95
N VAL A 615 20.91 -9.31 -1.36
CA VAL A 615 19.58 -8.76 -1.58
C VAL A 615 19.42 -8.31 -3.04
N GLN A 616 20.44 -7.70 -3.67
CA GLN A 616 20.40 -7.35 -5.08
C GLN A 616 20.28 -8.59 -5.97
N ALA A 617 21.05 -9.64 -5.71
CA ALA A 617 20.99 -10.90 -6.46
C ALA A 617 19.62 -11.58 -6.30
N SER A 618 19.08 -11.55 -5.09
CA SER A 618 17.76 -12.14 -4.76
C SER A 618 16.59 -11.39 -5.42
N LEU A 619 16.74 -10.09 -5.62
CA LEU A 619 15.75 -9.28 -6.31
C LEU A 619 15.76 -9.50 -7.82
N ALA A 620 16.89 -9.93 -8.40
CA ALA A 620 17.03 -10.10 -9.83
C ALA A 620 15.93 -11.02 -10.41
N GLY A 621 15.19 -10.53 -11.39
CA GLY A 621 14.10 -11.27 -12.05
C GLY A 621 12.80 -11.40 -11.24
N THR A 622 12.71 -10.86 -10.04
CA THR A 622 11.45 -10.84 -9.28
C THR A 622 10.41 -9.92 -9.91
N HIS A 623 9.13 -10.17 -9.63
CA HIS A 623 8.03 -9.30 -10.07
C HIS A 623 8.20 -7.84 -9.65
N ASN A 624 8.68 -7.62 -8.43
CA ASN A 624 8.87 -6.27 -7.89
C ASN A 624 9.91 -5.48 -8.70
N VAL A 625 11.04 -6.11 -9.06
CA VAL A 625 12.08 -5.47 -9.88
C VAL A 625 11.58 -5.22 -11.30
N ASN A 626 10.91 -6.20 -11.91
CA ASN A 626 10.39 -6.06 -13.28
C ASN A 626 9.37 -4.91 -13.35
N TRP A 627 8.43 -4.84 -12.41
CA TRP A 627 7.47 -3.74 -12.31
C TRP A 627 8.16 -2.39 -12.12
N ARG A 628 9.11 -2.31 -11.16
CA ARG A 628 9.83 -1.06 -10.90
C ARG A 628 10.67 -0.63 -12.10
N THR A 629 11.34 -1.58 -12.76
CA THR A 629 12.08 -1.32 -14.02
C THR A 629 11.18 -0.76 -15.11
N TRP A 630 9.96 -1.28 -15.25
CA TRP A 630 8.97 -0.75 -16.18
C TRP A 630 8.60 0.70 -15.87
N CYS A 631 8.31 1.01 -14.60
CA CYS A 631 8.00 2.38 -14.16
C CYS A 631 9.17 3.35 -14.42
N VAL A 632 10.39 2.95 -14.07
CA VAL A 632 11.60 3.74 -14.29
C VAL A 632 11.88 3.91 -15.79
N ALA A 633 11.67 2.87 -16.61
CA ALA A 633 11.85 2.96 -18.06
C ALA A 633 10.87 3.96 -18.72
N LYS A 634 9.66 4.10 -18.19
CA LYS A 634 8.74 5.18 -18.59
C LYS A 634 9.30 6.56 -18.24
N LYS A 635 9.83 6.73 -17.04
CA LYS A 635 10.42 8.00 -16.58
C LYS A 635 11.69 8.39 -17.36
N PHE A 636 12.47 7.41 -17.83
CA PHE A 636 13.60 7.64 -18.74
C PHE A 636 13.18 7.82 -20.21
N GLY A 637 11.88 7.75 -20.53
CA GLY A 637 11.36 7.89 -21.90
C GLY A 637 11.74 6.74 -22.86
N ILE A 638 12.15 5.59 -22.32
CA ILE A 638 12.46 4.36 -23.08
C ILE A 638 11.17 3.64 -23.45
N VAL A 639 10.23 3.61 -22.53
CA VAL A 639 8.87 3.09 -22.72
C VAL A 639 7.91 4.27 -22.83
N GLY A 640 6.98 4.21 -23.77
CA GLY A 640 5.96 5.25 -23.94
C GLY A 640 5.06 5.35 -22.70
N ARG A 641 4.62 6.56 -22.35
CA ARG A 641 3.80 6.83 -21.16
C ARG A 641 2.51 6.01 -21.14
N GLU A 642 1.87 5.87 -22.29
CA GLU A 642 0.60 5.15 -22.45
C GLU A 642 0.77 3.63 -22.61
N ALA A 643 2.00 3.13 -22.60
CA ALA A 643 2.25 1.69 -22.72
C ALA A 643 1.68 0.93 -21.53
N VAL A 644 0.90 -0.10 -21.80
CA VAL A 644 0.34 -1.00 -20.80
C VAL A 644 1.44 -1.93 -20.29
N TYR A 645 1.43 -2.22 -19.01
CA TYR A 645 2.38 -3.12 -18.40
C TYR A 645 2.25 -4.54 -18.96
N ASP A 646 3.35 -5.07 -19.46
CA ASP A 646 3.49 -6.47 -19.83
C ASP A 646 4.70 -7.08 -19.12
N ARG A 647 4.45 -8.19 -18.46
CA ARG A 647 5.45 -8.89 -17.62
C ARG A 647 6.68 -9.35 -18.43
N LYS A 648 6.46 -9.85 -19.66
CA LYS A 648 7.57 -10.33 -20.52
C LYS A 648 8.43 -9.17 -20.98
N SER A 649 7.81 -8.10 -21.44
CA SER A 649 8.48 -6.86 -21.84
C SER A 649 9.27 -6.22 -20.69
N ALA A 650 8.70 -6.21 -19.48
CA ALA A 650 9.37 -5.67 -18.30
C ALA A 650 10.62 -6.49 -17.92
N ARG A 651 10.52 -7.83 -17.97
CA ARG A 651 11.69 -8.71 -17.77
C ARG A 651 12.76 -8.48 -18.80
N PHE A 652 12.39 -8.39 -20.08
CA PHE A 652 13.36 -8.07 -21.16
C PHE A 652 14.03 -6.73 -20.95
N LEU A 653 13.30 -5.69 -20.50
CA LEU A 653 13.88 -4.39 -20.16
C LEU A 653 14.89 -4.52 -19.01
N TYR A 654 14.57 -5.25 -17.96
CA TYR A 654 15.50 -5.46 -16.84
C TYR A 654 16.80 -6.13 -17.33
N GLU A 655 16.70 -7.20 -18.11
CA GLU A 655 17.86 -7.91 -18.65
C GLU A 655 18.70 -7.01 -19.57
N LYS A 656 18.06 -6.25 -20.47
CA LYS A 656 18.73 -5.36 -21.43
C LYS A 656 19.44 -4.18 -20.76
N TYR A 657 18.85 -3.62 -19.70
CA TYR A 657 19.36 -2.43 -19.01
C TYR A 657 20.02 -2.75 -17.67
N SER A 658 20.35 -4.01 -17.39
CA SER A 658 20.85 -4.50 -16.09
C SER A 658 22.09 -3.79 -15.54
N LYS A 659 22.94 -3.19 -16.40
CA LYS A 659 24.18 -2.49 -16.00
C LYS A 659 24.10 -0.98 -16.25
N THR A 660 22.92 -0.41 -16.35
CA THR A 660 22.75 1.01 -16.67
C THR A 660 22.14 1.79 -15.48
N ALA A 661 22.11 3.12 -15.61
CA ALA A 661 21.45 3.98 -14.63
C ALA A 661 19.97 3.61 -14.39
N LEU A 662 19.29 3.01 -15.39
CA LEU A 662 17.90 2.58 -15.27
C LEU A 662 17.73 1.46 -14.23
N SER A 663 18.54 0.39 -14.31
CA SER A 663 18.45 -0.71 -13.34
C SER A 663 18.94 -0.28 -11.95
N LYS A 664 19.96 0.58 -11.89
CA LYS A 664 20.45 1.17 -10.64
C LYS A 664 19.31 1.96 -9.95
N GLU A 665 18.56 2.74 -10.71
CA GLU A 665 17.41 3.50 -10.18
C GLU A 665 16.28 2.59 -9.72
N ALA A 666 15.91 1.58 -10.52
CA ALA A 666 14.85 0.64 -10.14
C ALA A 666 15.16 -0.09 -8.81
N LEU A 667 16.42 -0.49 -8.61
CA LEU A 667 16.87 -1.08 -7.35
C LEU A 667 16.88 -0.05 -6.22
N ARG A 668 17.40 1.18 -6.47
CA ARG A 668 17.43 2.26 -5.47
C ARG A 668 16.02 2.58 -4.93
N GLU A 669 15.02 2.71 -5.83
CA GLU A 669 13.63 2.92 -5.42
C GLU A 669 13.09 1.75 -4.59
N LEU A 670 13.39 0.50 -4.96
CA LEU A 670 12.97 -0.65 -4.18
C LEU A 670 13.60 -0.67 -2.79
N PHE A 671 14.90 -0.34 -2.68
CA PHE A 671 15.57 -0.24 -1.37
C PHE A 671 14.97 0.89 -0.54
N HIS A 672 14.68 2.04 -1.14
CA HIS A 672 14.06 3.16 -0.44
C HIS A 672 12.67 2.82 0.08
N ASP A 673 11.85 2.15 -0.73
CA ASP A 673 10.44 1.91 -0.41
C ASP A 673 10.21 0.69 0.49
N LYS A 674 10.92 -0.43 0.24
CA LYS A 674 10.57 -1.74 0.79
C LYS A 674 11.60 -2.35 1.73
N TYR A 675 12.86 -1.95 1.64
CA TYR A 675 13.97 -2.59 2.36
C TYR A 675 14.75 -1.58 3.19
N ASP A 676 15.36 -2.07 4.28
CA ASP A 676 16.23 -1.28 5.15
C ASP A 676 17.52 -2.06 5.43
N LEU A 677 18.51 -1.87 4.56
CA LEU A 677 19.79 -2.57 4.69
C LEU A 677 20.57 -2.13 5.92
N GLN A 678 20.63 -0.83 6.18
CA GLN A 678 21.46 -0.26 7.24
C GLN A 678 21.03 -0.74 8.63
N ASN A 679 19.74 -0.61 8.95
CA ASN A 679 19.23 -1.07 10.23
C ASN A 679 19.19 -2.60 10.32
N THR A 680 19.03 -3.31 9.18
CA THR A 680 19.13 -4.78 9.16
C THR A 680 20.53 -5.26 9.55
N ILE A 681 21.59 -4.62 9.05
CA ILE A 681 22.97 -4.93 9.45
C ILE A 681 23.13 -4.76 10.96
N GLN A 682 22.67 -3.63 11.52
CA GLN A 682 22.73 -3.39 12.97
C GLN A 682 21.98 -4.44 13.78
N VAL A 683 20.81 -4.88 13.30
CA VAL A 683 20.04 -5.96 13.96
C VAL A 683 20.79 -7.27 13.92
N LEU A 684 21.37 -7.65 12.79
CA LEU A 684 22.19 -8.86 12.67
C LEU A 684 23.42 -8.81 13.60
N GLU A 685 24.08 -7.66 13.70
CA GLU A 685 25.20 -7.46 14.65
C GLU A 685 24.75 -7.63 16.10
N LYS A 686 23.58 -7.11 16.50
CA LYS A 686 23.00 -7.30 17.83
C LYS A 686 22.69 -8.80 18.11
N ILE A 687 22.23 -9.52 17.11
CA ILE A 687 22.01 -10.98 17.23
C ILE A 687 23.35 -11.71 17.41
N ARG A 688 24.34 -11.43 16.57
CA ARG A 688 25.69 -12.03 16.62
C ARG A 688 26.40 -11.75 17.95
N SER A 689 26.24 -10.55 18.48
CA SER A 689 26.82 -10.17 19.80
C SER A 689 26.04 -10.70 21.00
N GLY A 690 24.93 -11.41 20.81
CA GLY A 690 24.10 -11.94 21.89
C GLY A 690 23.22 -10.90 22.61
N GLN A 691 23.18 -9.66 22.14
CA GLN A 691 22.27 -8.63 22.67
C GLN A 691 20.80 -8.93 22.34
N VAL A 692 20.55 -9.62 21.23
CA VAL A 692 19.24 -10.17 20.82
C VAL A 692 19.33 -11.67 20.85
N LYS A 693 18.48 -12.31 21.65
CA LYS A 693 18.43 -13.77 21.81
C LYS A 693 17.40 -14.38 20.86
N ILE A 694 17.69 -15.60 20.39
CA ILE A 694 16.76 -16.39 19.58
C ILE A 694 16.34 -17.61 20.40
N THR A 695 15.04 -17.79 20.58
CA THR A 695 14.43 -18.95 21.23
C THR A 695 13.67 -19.76 20.19
N TRP A 696 14.02 -21.03 20.02
CA TRP A 696 13.39 -21.93 19.06
C TRP A 696 12.40 -22.87 19.77
N ILE A 697 11.19 -22.97 19.23
CA ILE A 697 10.10 -23.77 19.77
C ILE A 697 9.51 -24.62 18.65
N GLU A 698 9.44 -25.94 18.86
CA GLU A 698 8.68 -26.83 17.97
C GLU A 698 7.22 -26.87 18.43
N VAL A 699 6.29 -26.62 17.52
CA VAL A 699 4.86 -26.53 17.80
C VAL A 699 4.04 -27.43 16.87
N ASP A 700 2.97 -28.02 17.41
CA ASP A 700 1.98 -28.72 16.59
C ASP A 700 1.00 -27.74 15.95
N ILE A 701 0.64 -26.68 16.67
CA ILE A 701 -0.25 -25.61 16.22
C ILE A 701 0.43 -24.29 16.55
N PHE A 702 0.48 -23.40 15.59
CA PHE A 702 1.02 -22.05 15.77
C PHE A 702 0.24 -21.27 16.81
N SER A 703 0.94 -20.39 17.52
CA SER A 703 0.33 -19.49 18.50
C SER A 703 -0.63 -18.48 17.84
N LYS A 704 -1.48 -17.85 18.63
CA LYS A 704 -2.36 -16.77 18.18
C LYS A 704 -1.60 -15.54 17.64
N LEU A 705 -0.37 -15.33 18.12
CA LEU A 705 0.52 -14.29 17.55
C LEU A 705 0.91 -14.57 16.10
N ALA A 706 0.89 -15.83 15.68
CA ALA A 706 1.23 -16.22 14.31
C ALA A 706 0.04 -16.12 13.33
N GLU A 707 -1.21 -16.11 13.84
CA GLU A 707 -2.42 -16.10 13.00
C GLU A 707 -2.42 -14.99 11.92
N PRO A 708 -2.05 -13.72 12.21
CA PRO A 708 -2.11 -12.66 11.21
C PRO A 708 -1.23 -12.89 9.98
N ILE A 709 -0.12 -13.62 10.11
CA ILE A 709 0.76 -13.93 8.97
C ILE A 709 0.37 -15.22 8.24
N LEU A 710 -0.35 -16.11 8.91
CA LEU A 710 -0.87 -17.35 8.32
C LEU A 710 -2.08 -17.10 7.45
N ASP A 711 -2.92 -16.12 7.79
CA ASP A 711 -4.12 -15.80 7.06
C ASP A 711 -3.78 -15.01 5.79
N HIS A 712 -3.88 -15.66 4.64
CA HIS A 712 -3.51 -15.12 3.33
C HIS A 712 -4.32 -13.90 2.91
N THR A 713 -5.47 -13.66 3.53
CA THR A 713 -6.37 -12.56 3.21
C THR A 713 -6.04 -11.27 3.93
N THR A 714 -5.29 -11.33 5.04
CA THR A 714 -5.03 -10.18 5.90
C THR A 714 -3.85 -9.32 5.50
N LYS A 715 -3.02 -9.72 4.52
CA LYS A 715 -1.75 -9.02 4.24
C LYS A 715 -1.85 -7.67 3.57
N TYR A 716 -2.96 -7.34 2.93
CA TYR A 716 -3.10 -6.05 2.23
C TYR A 716 -4.47 -5.41 2.39
N TYR A 717 -5.43 -6.08 3.01
CA TYR A 717 -6.77 -5.55 3.25
C TYR A 717 -7.28 -6.07 4.59
N ALA A 718 -7.92 -5.22 5.35
CA ALA A 718 -8.72 -5.58 6.49
C ALA A 718 -9.93 -6.41 6.03
N SER A 719 -9.66 -7.65 5.65
CA SER A 719 -10.68 -8.68 5.63
C SER A 719 -10.69 -9.32 7.00
N PRO A 720 -11.85 -9.51 7.61
CA PRO A 720 -11.96 -9.99 8.99
C PRO A 720 -11.17 -11.28 9.19
N VAL A 721 -10.35 -11.31 10.22
CA VAL A 721 -9.58 -12.47 10.66
C VAL A 721 -10.52 -13.63 11.02
N ASN A 722 -11.74 -13.35 11.38
CA ASN A 722 -12.82 -14.30 11.50
C ASN A 722 -13.66 -14.28 10.22
N ILE A 723 -13.83 -15.42 9.58
CA ILE A 723 -14.84 -15.63 8.55
C ILE A 723 -16.16 -15.18 9.17
N ASP A 724 -16.65 -14.03 8.69
CA ASP A 724 -17.89 -13.46 9.21
C ASP A 724 -18.98 -14.51 9.16
N LYS A 725 -19.76 -14.59 10.22
CA LYS A 725 -20.92 -15.51 10.29
C LYS A 725 -21.80 -15.39 9.06
N GLY A 726 -21.90 -14.16 8.49
CA GLY A 726 -22.57 -13.90 7.22
C GLY A 726 -21.96 -14.59 6.00
N ILE A 727 -20.63 -14.70 5.91
CA ILE A 727 -19.95 -15.42 4.81
C ILE A 727 -20.16 -16.93 4.98
N LEU A 728 -20.05 -17.45 6.20
CA LEU A 728 -20.36 -18.85 6.49
C LEU A 728 -21.79 -19.20 6.16
N ASP A 729 -22.74 -18.33 6.47
CA ASP A 729 -24.15 -18.51 6.15
C ASP A 729 -24.40 -18.52 4.62
N LEU A 730 -23.70 -17.70 3.86
CA LEU A 730 -23.73 -17.71 2.39
C LEU A 730 -23.12 -19.01 1.82
N VAL A 731 -21.97 -19.45 2.35
CA VAL A 731 -21.36 -20.74 1.98
C VAL A 731 -22.28 -21.89 2.31
N LYS A 732 -22.87 -21.90 3.49
CA LYS A 732 -23.86 -22.90 3.94
C LYS A 732 -25.06 -22.93 3.01
N ALA A 733 -25.67 -21.75 2.73
CA ALA A 733 -26.82 -21.66 1.83
C ALA A 733 -26.50 -22.15 0.41
N ARG A 734 -25.32 -21.86 -0.11
CA ARG A 734 -24.85 -22.34 -1.41
C ARG A 734 -24.67 -23.86 -1.45
N LEU A 735 -23.93 -24.41 -0.48
CA LEU A 735 -23.66 -25.85 -0.39
C LEU A 735 -24.95 -26.64 -0.27
N LEU A 736 -25.93 -26.14 0.50
CA LEU A 736 -27.24 -26.76 0.68
C LEU A 736 -28.12 -26.72 -0.60
N LYS A 737 -27.90 -25.75 -1.49
CA LYS A 737 -28.61 -25.63 -2.78
C LYS A 737 -27.90 -26.40 -3.93
N THR A 738 -26.73 -26.99 -3.66
CA THR A 738 -25.99 -27.74 -4.69
C THR A 738 -26.79 -28.98 -5.10
N ARG A 739 -26.86 -29.23 -6.42
CA ARG A 739 -27.59 -30.37 -7.01
C ARG A 739 -26.62 -31.53 -7.28
N HIS A 740 -26.98 -32.71 -6.82
CA HIS A 740 -26.23 -33.96 -7.03
C HIS A 740 -27.04 -34.97 -7.76
N ARG A 741 -26.36 -35.77 -8.62
CA ARG A 741 -26.92 -37.01 -9.17
C ARG A 741 -26.49 -38.16 -8.26
N LEU A 742 -27.47 -38.74 -7.57
CA LEU A 742 -27.29 -39.96 -6.77
C LEU A 742 -27.41 -41.18 -7.67
N VAL A 743 -26.50 -42.15 -7.53
CA VAL A 743 -26.44 -43.32 -8.38
C VAL A 743 -26.20 -44.56 -7.48
N CYS A 744 -26.99 -45.60 -7.66
CA CYS A 744 -26.71 -46.87 -6.96
C CYS A 744 -25.50 -47.56 -7.61
N VAL A 745 -24.39 -47.65 -6.94
CA VAL A 745 -23.16 -48.29 -7.44
C VAL A 745 -23.16 -49.77 -7.38
N ARG A 746 -24.17 -50.41 -6.75
CA ARG A 746 -24.34 -51.82 -6.67
C ARG A 746 -25.11 -52.44 -7.86
N CYS A 747 -26.16 -51.77 -8.34
CA CYS A 747 -26.96 -52.28 -9.48
C CYS A 747 -27.00 -51.40 -10.71
N GLY A 748 -26.64 -50.14 -10.58
CA GLY A 748 -26.65 -49.14 -11.68
C GLY A 748 -28.03 -48.81 -12.26
N LYS A 749 -29.12 -49.39 -11.71
CA LYS A 749 -30.49 -49.26 -12.26
C LYS A 749 -31.24 -48.05 -11.66
N TRP A 750 -30.71 -47.36 -10.68
CA TRP A 750 -31.35 -46.24 -10.00
C TRP A 750 -30.44 -45.05 -9.98
N GLU A 751 -31.02 -43.94 -10.40
CA GLU A 751 -30.47 -42.61 -10.25
C GLU A 751 -31.56 -41.59 -9.87
N LYS A 752 -31.17 -40.53 -9.16
CA LYS A 752 -32.05 -39.42 -8.79
C LYS A 752 -31.24 -38.16 -8.66
N VAL A 753 -31.72 -37.03 -9.24
CA VAL A 753 -31.13 -35.72 -9.03
C VAL A 753 -31.82 -35.08 -7.83
N VAL A 754 -31.05 -34.59 -6.88
CA VAL A 754 -31.53 -34.00 -5.62
C VAL A 754 -30.73 -32.77 -5.27
N GLU A 755 -31.32 -31.85 -4.52
CA GLU A 755 -30.61 -30.78 -3.85
C GLU A 755 -30.16 -31.25 -2.45
N THR A 756 -29.00 -30.81 -2.00
CA THR A 756 -28.41 -31.19 -0.72
C THR A 756 -29.35 -30.92 0.46
N ASN A 757 -30.15 -29.83 0.41
CA ASN A 757 -31.11 -29.45 1.45
C ASN A 757 -32.34 -30.37 1.50
N GLN A 758 -32.71 -31.00 0.36
CA GLN A 758 -33.90 -31.84 0.24
C GLN A 758 -33.72 -33.26 0.79
N ILE A 759 -32.50 -33.63 1.20
CA ILE A 759 -32.17 -34.91 1.75
C ILE A 759 -31.89 -34.82 3.24
N ASN A 760 -32.61 -35.58 4.02
CA ASN A 760 -32.33 -35.80 5.44
C ASN A 760 -31.54 -37.09 5.65
N GLU A 761 -31.83 -38.13 4.89
CA GLU A 761 -31.11 -39.39 4.91
C GLU A 761 -30.81 -39.89 3.49
N ILE A 762 -29.65 -40.54 3.29
CA ILE A 762 -29.31 -41.11 1.99
C ILE A 762 -30.28 -42.28 1.70
N PRO A 763 -31.03 -42.19 0.59
CA PRO A 763 -32.04 -43.22 0.29
C PRO A 763 -31.42 -44.55 -0.06
N SER A 764 -32.12 -45.65 0.23
CA SER A 764 -31.78 -46.97 -0.29
C SER A 764 -32.28 -47.12 -1.75
N CYS A 765 -31.57 -47.90 -2.55
CA CYS A 765 -31.97 -48.22 -3.90
C CYS A 765 -33.32 -48.95 -3.93
N PRO A 766 -34.34 -48.48 -4.65
CA PRO A 766 -35.63 -49.14 -4.70
C PRO A 766 -35.59 -50.50 -5.39
N TYR A 767 -34.60 -50.72 -6.31
CA TYR A 767 -34.46 -51.96 -7.06
C TYR A 767 -33.70 -53.08 -6.29
N CYS A 768 -32.55 -52.77 -5.68
CA CYS A 768 -31.70 -53.76 -5.02
C CYS A 768 -31.60 -53.60 -3.51
N LYS A 769 -32.34 -52.67 -2.96
CA LYS A 769 -32.36 -52.30 -1.50
C LYS A 769 -31.01 -51.94 -0.90
N SER A 770 -29.97 -51.73 -1.71
CA SER A 770 -28.64 -51.40 -1.24
C SER A 770 -28.58 -49.92 -0.76
N ARG A 771 -27.81 -49.64 0.29
CA ARG A 771 -27.44 -48.30 0.75
C ARG A 771 -26.18 -47.73 0.09
N GLN A 772 -25.59 -48.50 -0.86
CA GLN A 772 -24.40 -48.04 -1.58
C GLN A 772 -24.79 -47.12 -2.72
N ILE A 773 -25.02 -45.86 -2.33
CA ILE A 773 -25.38 -44.78 -3.23
C ILE A 773 -24.18 -43.81 -3.31
N SER A 774 -23.75 -43.53 -4.52
CA SER A 774 -22.73 -42.50 -4.80
C SER A 774 -23.38 -41.20 -5.19
N ALA A 775 -22.69 -40.08 -5.01
CA ALA A 775 -23.07 -38.79 -5.52
C ALA A 775 -22.04 -38.30 -6.54
N THR A 776 -22.51 -37.67 -7.61
CA THR A 776 -21.69 -37.00 -8.61
C THR A 776 -22.35 -35.70 -9.03
N PHE A 777 -21.72 -34.89 -9.87
CA PHE A 777 -22.35 -33.68 -10.44
C PHE A 777 -23.67 -34.04 -11.13
N TYR A 778 -24.68 -33.19 -11.00
CA TYR A 778 -26.00 -33.39 -11.57
C TYR A 778 -25.95 -33.59 -13.12
N SER A 779 -24.92 -32.97 -13.78
CA SER A 779 -24.69 -33.06 -15.23
C SER A 779 -23.88 -34.28 -15.67
N ASP A 780 -23.39 -35.13 -14.71
CA ASP A 780 -22.65 -36.34 -15.06
C ASP A 780 -23.66 -37.47 -15.42
N TYR A 781 -23.85 -37.72 -16.69
CA TYR A 781 -24.70 -38.77 -17.22
C TYR A 781 -23.96 -40.08 -17.52
N ASP A 782 -22.63 -40.08 -17.34
CA ASP A 782 -21.80 -41.23 -17.69
C ASP A 782 -21.69 -42.26 -16.55
N LEU A 783 -21.68 -41.81 -15.30
CA LEU A 783 -21.52 -42.70 -14.15
C LEU A 783 -22.56 -43.80 -14.09
N PRO A 784 -23.88 -43.59 -14.31
CA PRO A 784 -24.85 -44.69 -14.33
C PRO A 784 -24.53 -45.72 -15.38
N LYS A 785 -24.12 -45.28 -16.59
CA LYS A 785 -23.76 -46.18 -17.71
C LYS A 785 -22.48 -46.99 -17.38
N ILE A 786 -21.48 -46.36 -16.80
CA ILE A 786 -20.22 -46.99 -16.37
C ILE A 786 -20.51 -48.07 -15.32
N VAL A 787 -21.36 -47.77 -14.33
CA VAL A 787 -21.78 -48.73 -13.30
C VAL A 787 -22.48 -49.92 -13.93
N GLN A 788 -23.42 -49.68 -14.86
CA GLN A 788 -24.14 -50.77 -15.57
C GLN A 788 -23.20 -51.61 -16.43
N LYS A 789 -22.24 -51.03 -17.16
CA LYS A 789 -21.22 -51.73 -17.92
C LYS A 789 -20.37 -52.66 -17.02
N LYS A 790 -19.89 -52.13 -15.88
CA LYS A 790 -19.03 -52.86 -14.96
C LYS A 790 -19.73 -54.05 -14.33
N ILE A 791 -20.99 -53.88 -13.89
CA ILE A 791 -21.79 -54.93 -13.25
C ILE A 791 -22.24 -55.97 -14.30
N GLY A 792 -22.49 -55.51 -15.53
CA GLY A 792 -22.84 -56.42 -16.62
C GLY A 792 -21.66 -57.18 -17.26
N GLY A 793 -20.45 -57.11 -16.64
CA GLY A 793 -19.24 -57.82 -17.08
C GLY A 793 -18.65 -57.30 -18.40
N LYS A 794 -19.07 -56.10 -18.90
CA LYS A 794 -18.53 -55.52 -20.11
C LYS A 794 -17.16 -54.90 -19.83
N LYS A 795 -16.27 -54.95 -20.81
CA LYS A 795 -14.97 -54.27 -20.73
C LYS A 795 -15.17 -52.74 -20.55
N ILE A 796 -14.52 -52.19 -19.58
CA ILE A 796 -14.45 -50.75 -19.28
C ILE A 796 -13.04 -50.23 -19.51
N THR A 797 -12.89 -48.96 -19.89
CA THR A 797 -11.58 -48.32 -20.06
C THR A 797 -10.92 -48.06 -18.72
N ALA A 798 -9.62 -47.71 -18.71
CA ALA A 798 -8.89 -47.31 -17.51
C ALA A 798 -9.54 -46.12 -16.84
N GLU A 799 -9.99 -45.12 -17.64
CA GLU A 799 -10.67 -43.91 -17.17
C GLU A 799 -12.04 -44.24 -16.56
N GLU A 800 -12.85 -45.07 -17.21
CA GLU A 800 -14.13 -45.53 -16.68
C GLU A 800 -13.93 -46.32 -15.38
N ASN A 801 -12.88 -47.13 -15.25
CA ASN A 801 -12.55 -47.85 -14.05
C ASN A 801 -12.14 -46.90 -12.90
N HIS A 802 -11.40 -45.85 -13.21
CA HIS A 802 -11.04 -44.80 -12.21
C HIS A 802 -12.31 -44.06 -11.72
N LYS A 803 -13.22 -43.68 -12.60
CA LYS A 803 -14.52 -43.06 -12.25
C LYS A 803 -15.35 -44.01 -11.36
N PHE A 804 -15.42 -45.28 -11.69
CA PHE A 804 -16.13 -46.31 -10.91
C PHE A 804 -15.52 -46.45 -9.49
N THR A 805 -14.20 -46.57 -9.40
CA THR A 805 -13.49 -46.65 -8.10
C THR A 805 -13.74 -45.45 -7.23
N ARG A 806 -13.71 -44.24 -7.83
CA ARG A 806 -14.03 -43.01 -7.14
C ARG A 806 -15.47 -43.00 -6.62
N ALA A 807 -16.42 -43.45 -7.45
CA ALA A 807 -17.82 -43.54 -7.05
C ALA A 807 -18.04 -44.51 -5.88
N TRP A 808 -17.28 -45.61 -5.77
CA TRP A 808 -17.30 -46.51 -4.63
C TRP A 808 -16.78 -45.83 -3.35
N LYS A 809 -15.68 -45.06 -3.44
CA LYS A 809 -15.18 -44.28 -2.29
C LYS A 809 -16.25 -43.29 -1.78
N VAL A 810 -16.89 -42.54 -2.71
CA VAL A 810 -17.96 -41.59 -2.38
C VAL A 810 -19.15 -42.31 -1.73
N SER A 811 -19.53 -43.45 -2.26
CA SER A 811 -20.62 -44.28 -1.70
C SER A 811 -20.34 -44.70 -0.26
N SER A 812 -19.09 -45.05 0.05
CA SER A 812 -18.68 -45.39 1.40
C SER A 812 -18.77 -44.20 2.36
N LEU A 813 -18.36 -43.01 1.91
CA LEU A 813 -18.49 -41.77 2.69
C LEU A 813 -19.97 -41.43 2.97
N LEU A 814 -20.83 -41.55 1.96
CA LEU A 814 -22.26 -41.28 2.11
C LEU A 814 -22.95 -42.29 3.04
N ALA A 815 -22.54 -43.57 2.99
CA ALA A 815 -23.07 -44.59 3.89
C ALA A 815 -22.70 -44.36 5.37
N ASN A 816 -21.49 -43.81 5.63
CA ASN A 816 -20.99 -43.57 6.97
C ASN A 816 -21.40 -42.22 7.56
N PHE A 817 -21.46 -41.17 6.76
CA PHE A 817 -21.67 -39.77 7.21
C PHE A 817 -22.95 -39.13 6.70
N GLY A 818 -23.74 -39.83 5.88
CA GLY A 818 -25.06 -39.39 5.42
C GLY A 818 -25.05 -38.06 4.70
N LYS A 819 -25.97 -37.17 5.09
CA LYS A 819 -26.13 -35.80 4.54
C LYS A 819 -24.86 -34.97 4.69
N THR A 820 -24.12 -35.14 5.79
CA THR A 820 -22.90 -34.38 6.05
C THR A 820 -21.84 -34.65 4.95
N ALA A 821 -21.69 -35.93 4.52
CA ALA A 821 -20.81 -36.23 3.40
C ALA A 821 -21.27 -35.57 2.09
N LEU A 822 -22.58 -35.50 1.87
CA LEU A 822 -23.13 -34.80 0.68
C LEU A 822 -22.86 -33.29 0.72
N VAL A 823 -22.95 -32.65 1.91
CA VAL A 823 -22.59 -31.25 2.11
C VAL A 823 -21.12 -31.03 1.81
N VAL A 824 -20.22 -31.87 2.32
CA VAL A 824 -18.77 -31.77 2.03
C VAL A 824 -18.46 -31.97 0.55
N MET A 825 -19.13 -32.93 -0.09
CA MET A 825 -19.00 -33.19 -1.54
C MET A 825 -19.61 -32.08 -2.41
N SER A 826 -20.44 -31.19 -1.83
CA SER A 826 -20.94 -29.99 -2.51
C SER A 826 -19.86 -28.91 -2.71
N GLY A 827 -18.75 -29.01 -1.96
CA GLY A 827 -17.63 -28.07 -2.08
C GLY A 827 -16.96 -28.15 -3.44
N TYR A 828 -16.66 -27.00 -4.03
CA TYR A 828 -16.01 -26.89 -5.33
C TYR A 828 -14.60 -27.48 -5.29
N GLY A 829 -14.32 -28.46 -6.15
CA GLY A 829 -13.02 -29.15 -6.18
C GLY A 829 -12.79 -30.14 -5.02
N VAL A 830 -13.77 -30.34 -4.14
CA VAL A 830 -13.67 -31.31 -3.05
C VAL A 830 -13.87 -32.73 -3.60
N GLY A 831 -12.76 -33.46 -3.75
CA GLY A 831 -12.78 -34.88 -4.15
C GLY A 831 -13.04 -35.81 -2.95
N ALA A 832 -13.21 -37.12 -3.25
CA ALA A 832 -13.49 -38.13 -2.25
C ALA A 832 -12.42 -38.21 -1.12
N ASP A 833 -11.14 -38.03 -1.46
CA ASP A 833 -10.04 -38.13 -0.49
C ASP A 833 -9.99 -36.86 0.39
N THR A 834 -10.22 -35.66 -0.18
CA THR A 834 -10.36 -34.41 0.58
C THR A 834 -11.58 -34.44 1.49
N ALA A 835 -12.73 -34.95 0.97
CA ALA A 835 -13.94 -35.13 1.76
C ALA A 835 -13.72 -36.06 2.96
N ALA A 836 -13.02 -37.17 2.74
CA ALA A 836 -12.67 -38.11 3.81
C ALA A 836 -11.83 -37.47 4.93
N ARG A 837 -10.89 -36.61 4.56
CA ARG A 837 -10.05 -35.84 5.51
C ARG A 837 -10.87 -34.86 6.34
N ILE A 838 -11.73 -34.10 5.69
CA ILE A 838 -12.61 -33.10 6.36
C ILE A 838 -13.54 -33.82 7.34
N LEU A 839 -14.19 -34.89 6.90
CA LEU A 839 -15.14 -35.67 7.73
C LEU A 839 -14.50 -36.35 8.96
N ARG A 840 -13.23 -36.74 8.86
CA ARG A 840 -12.47 -37.29 10.00
C ARG A 840 -12.13 -36.26 11.06
N ASN A 841 -11.90 -35.02 10.64
CA ASN A 841 -11.43 -33.93 11.52
C ASN A 841 -12.59 -33.02 11.98
N MET A 842 -13.82 -33.40 11.76
CA MET A 842 -15.00 -32.61 12.09
C MET A 842 -15.19 -32.47 13.60
N VAL A 843 -15.18 -31.21 14.11
CA VAL A 843 -15.38 -30.92 15.54
C VAL A 843 -16.73 -30.20 15.80
N GLY A 844 -17.38 -29.66 14.78
CA GLY A 844 -18.66 -28.97 14.88
C GLY A 844 -19.17 -28.49 13.52
N GLU A 845 -20.40 -27.97 13.47
CA GLU A 845 -21.04 -27.57 12.19
C GLU A 845 -20.35 -26.39 11.54
N ASP A 846 -20.08 -25.31 12.27
CA ASP A 846 -19.44 -24.10 11.74
C ASP A 846 -18.00 -24.41 11.29
N GLU A 847 -17.28 -25.23 12.04
CA GLU A 847 -15.94 -25.67 11.67
C GLU A 847 -15.94 -26.54 10.40
N LEU A 848 -16.98 -27.34 10.19
CA LEU A 848 -17.16 -28.12 8.96
C LEU A 848 -17.25 -27.21 7.73
N TYR A 849 -18.11 -26.20 7.77
CA TYR A 849 -18.26 -25.24 6.66
C TYR A 849 -16.97 -24.45 6.41
N LYS A 850 -16.25 -24.12 7.47
CA LYS A 850 -14.95 -23.47 7.39
C LYS A 850 -13.92 -24.35 6.69
N GLN A 851 -13.81 -25.61 7.07
CA GLN A 851 -12.90 -26.57 6.42
C GLN A 851 -13.26 -26.86 4.96
N ILE A 852 -14.56 -26.89 4.62
CA ILE A 852 -15.01 -27.02 3.22
C ILE A 852 -14.55 -25.81 2.42
N TYR A 853 -14.79 -24.61 2.93
CA TYR A 853 -14.38 -23.36 2.31
C TYR A 853 -12.86 -23.26 2.09
N GLU A 854 -12.08 -23.68 3.09
CA GLU A 854 -10.61 -23.76 2.98
C GLU A 854 -10.15 -24.77 1.91
N ALA A 855 -10.83 -25.92 1.81
CA ALA A 855 -10.53 -26.93 0.79
C ALA A 855 -10.87 -26.44 -0.62
N GLU A 856 -11.98 -25.75 -0.81
CA GLU A 856 -12.35 -25.09 -2.07
C GLU A 856 -11.29 -24.07 -2.48
N ARG A 857 -10.84 -23.25 -1.53
CA ARG A 857 -9.81 -22.24 -1.72
C ARG A 857 -8.46 -22.87 -2.11
N GLN A 858 -8.07 -23.95 -1.43
CA GLN A 858 -6.85 -24.70 -1.75
C GLN A 858 -6.90 -25.28 -3.17
N TYR A 859 -8.03 -25.83 -3.56
CA TYR A 859 -8.24 -26.40 -4.90
C TYR A 859 -8.09 -25.32 -5.99
N VAL A 860 -8.74 -24.17 -5.83
CA VAL A 860 -8.64 -23.06 -6.79
C VAL A 860 -7.21 -22.53 -6.93
N THR A 861 -6.46 -22.47 -5.81
CA THR A 861 -5.06 -22.01 -5.81
C THR A 861 -4.11 -23.00 -6.48
N THR A 862 -4.41 -24.30 -6.45
CA THR A 862 -3.52 -25.35 -6.96
C THR A 862 -3.93 -25.88 -8.34
N ARG A 863 -5.13 -25.54 -8.83
CA ARG A 863 -5.66 -26.04 -10.10
C ARG A 863 -4.73 -25.76 -11.30
N GLY A 864 -4.08 -24.58 -11.35
CA GLY A 864 -3.15 -24.24 -12.42
C GLY A 864 -1.87 -25.10 -12.48
N PHE A 865 -1.65 -25.99 -11.52
CA PHE A 865 -0.53 -26.94 -11.51
C PHE A 865 -0.93 -28.36 -11.95
N TRP A 866 -2.25 -28.62 -12.16
CA TRP A 866 -2.78 -29.94 -12.48
C TRP A 866 -3.37 -30.05 -13.89
N ASP A 867 -3.57 -28.92 -14.56
CA ASP A 867 -3.92 -28.79 -15.98
C ASP A 867 -2.65 -28.42 -16.78
#